data_b2c70878daa9df0b43094884d7dc553f
#
_entry.id   b2c70878daa9df0b43094884d7dc553f
#
_cell.length_a   1.000
_cell.length_b   1.000
_cell.length_c   1.000
_cell.angle_alpha   90.00
_cell.angle_beta   90.00
_cell.angle_gamma   90.00
#
_symmetry.space_group_name_H-M   'P 1'
#
loop_
_entity.id
_entity.type
_entity.pdbx_description
1 polymer ?
#
loop_
_entity_poly.entity_id
_entity_poly.type
_entity_poly.pdbx_seq_one_letter_code
_entity_poly.pdbx_strand_id
1 'polypeptide(L)'
;MTTETSSQPTSNDATTNTPSSLLTRKKWAARFPNPPDLCFDYRALVEQEHGIARATDPDHKICVIGAGVTGLTAARELYRCGFIDITLIEQSKRIGGRHLTVHGNHPLEENHTPFEMGAMRMPFFNRENELPKAGRSLMAYYANEFDLAISDFPNPGSRWVNSTGIYLQEGSLGGRPLPHMLIWTNKDGLTPPPDEALQTVCAKWKTFVDRMTRQIMQVYATQQWESVWAAIVERYEGVSFRDLVGMPPLENWNTEQPGDFGGVGMTPHESTLFYSIGIGDGSWGAFYDVCALYPLRTAIFGFSSRLQLVHGRVDACGVPLTAPYLHCETVIDTQGLRFDSPRYIGLVALDECLMFLPTDSTGTSFYEHCLESAGGFFSDSSVSKLEKLDNQKIRVHYTWQFSQPLLSRQQFDDFDSVIMTLPSWLIETCIRLENFNQQMLPYETINAYKTAHWETSCKVYAPLSKSFLSGPSKIPQAIVTDSFIHDVYSYRYNDNYQYDCILLSYTWEDDATKLALFTDRELVSKCVEELDRILMNSANIQEKISPYILTEQAMVQRWMTDRNALGCAKLYRPGTYYDAVSLMKYNRDHSHLSGLYLSGESFSVDAGWTEPCLRGAVDAVIHICNKTQAVFNGGFCLSDYPHYRTRG
;
A
#
# COMPACT_ATOMS: atom_id res chain seq x y z
N MET A 1 54.65 33.97 33.01
CA MET A 1 54.73 35.37 32.50
C MET A 1 54.43 35.29 31.02
N THR A 2 53.23 35.73 30.70
CA THR A 2 52.82 36.71 29.66
C THR A 2 52.86 36.16 28.24
N THR A 3 51.90 36.28 27.41
CA THR A 3 50.62 36.97 27.35
C THR A 3 49.89 36.42 26.12
N GLU A 4 48.62 36.24 26.26
CA GLU A 4 47.69 35.95 25.14
C GLU A 4 47.60 37.14 24.19
N THR A 5 47.53 36.85 22.90
CA THR A 5 46.89 37.76 21.95
C THR A 5 45.94 36.98 21.03
N SER A 6 44.68 37.23 21.22
CA SER A 6 43.58 36.82 20.36
C SER A 6 43.63 37.53 19.02
N SER A 7 43.48 36.76 17.94
CA SER A 7 43.07 37.32 16.64
C SER A 7 41.78 36.63 16.20
N GLN A 8 40.69 37.35 16.16
CA GLN A 8 39.43 36.98 15.50
C GLN A 8 39.62 36.90 13.98
N PRO A 9 39.05 35.93 13.30
CA PRO A 9 38.86 36.02 11.87
C PRO A 9 37.60 36.79 11.54
N THR A 10 37.76 37.77 10.71
CA THR A 10 36.70 38.59 10.10
C THR A 10 35.77 37.71 9.26
N SER A 11 34.48 37.76 9.59
CA SER A 11 33.38 37.20 8.78
C SER A 11 33.23 37.99 7.49
N ASN A 12 33.45 37.33 6.37
CA ASN A 12 32.90 37.78 5.09
C ASN A 12 31.61 37.04 4.86
N ASP A 13 30.51 37.65 5.30
CA ASP A 13 29.14 37.31 4.91
C ASP A 13 28.94 37.67 3.43
N ALA A 14 29.13 36.71 2.56
CA ALA A 14 28.55 36.76 1.23
C ALA A 14 27.08 36.29 1.34
N THR A 15 26.19 37.20 1.68
CA THR A 15 24.73 37.03 1.58
C THR A 15 24.37 36.82 0.12
N THR A 16 24.28 35.57 -0.30
CA THR A 16 23.57 35.22 -1.54
C THR A 16 22.07 35.45 -1.29
N ASN A 17 21.57 36.51 -1.86
CA ASN A 17 20.14 36.82 -1.95
C ASN A 17 19.43 35.71 -2.73
N THR A 18 18.98 34.69 -2.05
CA THR A 18 18.01 33.74 -2.59
C THR A 18 16.65 34.42 -2.50
N PRO A 19 15.89 34.53 -3.60
CA PRO A 19 14.61 35.23 -3.58
C PRO A 19 13.69 34.63 -2.53
N SER A 20 13.10 35.44 -1.67
CA SER A 20 12.22 35.04 -0.56
C SER A 20 11.00 34.22 -1.02
N SER A 21 10.63 34.30 -2.31
CA SER A 21 9.57 33.50 -2.93
C SER A 21 9.90 32.01 -3.03
N LEU A 22 11.18 31.61 -3.03
CA LEU A 22 11.59 30.19 -3.02
C LEU A 22 11.53 29.58 -1.62
N LEU A 23 11.66 30.38 -0.57
CA LEU A 23 11.60 29.89 0.82
C LEU A 23 10.16 29.65 1.28
N THR A 24 9.19 30.44 0.80
CA THR A 24 7.78 30.26 1.14
C THR A 24 7.15 29.04 0.46
N ARG A 25 7.56 28.68 -0.76
CA ARG A 25 7.10 27.46 -1.45
C ARG A 25 7.60 26.16 -0.81
N LYS A 26 8.58 26.19 0.07
CA LYS A 26 9.19 24.98 0.68
C LYS A 26 8.53 24.52 1.96
N LYS A 27 7.60 25.25 2.55
CA LYS A 27 6.97 24.87 3.82
C LYS A 27 6.26 23.51 3.71
N TRP A 28 5.60 23.26 2.61
CA TRP A 28 4.83 22.06 2.32
C TRP A 28 5.53 21.10 1.35
N ALA A 29 6.78 21.36 0.99
CA ALA A 29 7.51 20.48 0.11
C ALA A 29 7.86 19.18 0.83
N ALA A 30 7.51 18.06 0.21
CA ALA A 30 7.87 16.76 0.69
C ALA A 30 9.39 16.60 0.82
N ARG A 31 9.81 15.93 1.88
CA ARG A 31 11.20 15.53 2.05
C ARG A 31 11.40 14.17 1.39
N PHE A 32 12.57 14.02 0.76
CA PHE A 32 12.98 12.72 0.22
C PHE A 32 12.65 11.57 1.18
N PRO A 33 12.18 10.40 0.72
CA PRO A 33 12.09 9.93 -0.68
C PRO A 33 10.67 9.94 -1.28
N ASN A 34 9.90 10.97 -1.14
CA ASN A 34 8.56 10.99 -1.74
C ASN A 34 8.59 10.95 -3.27
N PRO A 35 7.59 10.33 -3.91
CA PRO A 35 7.45 10.31 -5.35
C PRO A 35 7.46 11.72 -5.96
N PRO A 36 8.11 11.92 -7.14
CA PRO A 36 8.33 13.25 -7.69
C PRO A 36 7.08 14.05 -8.02
N ASP A 37 6.04 13.40 -8.48
CA ASP A 37 4.77 14.01 -8.85
C ASP A 37 3.82 14.21 -7.65
N LEU A 38 4.26 13.78 -6.45
CA LEU A 38 3.57 13.94 -5.18
C LEU A 38 4.46 14.59 -4.13
N CYS A 39 5.27 15.57 -4.52
CA CYS A 39 6.23 16.25 -3.65
C CYS A 39 5.58 17.19 -2.63
N PHE A 40 4.61 16.68 -1.90
CA PHE A 40 3.87 17.42 -0.88
C PHE A 40 3.98 16.73 0.49
N ASP A 41 4.18 17.51 1.54
CA ASP A 41 4.27 16.99 2.92
C ASP A 41 2.85 16.85 3.51
N TYR A 42 2.16 15.78 3.15
CA TYR A 42 0.83 15.47 3.67
C TYR A 42 0.79 15.34 5.19
N ARG A 43 1.85 14.77 5.78
CA ARG A 43 1.96 14.63 7.22
C ARG A 43 1.92 15.98 7.91
N ALA A 44 2.70 16.94 7.45
CA ALA A 44 2.72 18.27 8.02
C ALA A 44 1.36 18.97 7.99
N LEU A 45 0.49 18.64 7.04
CA LEU A 45 -0.87 19.16 6.98
C LEU A 45 -1.81 18.46 7.96
N VAL A 46 -1.76 17.14 8.02
CA VAL A 46 -2.65 16.33 8.89
C VAL A 46 -2.28 16.46 10.37
N GLU A 47 -0.99 16.69 10.71
CA GLU A 47 -0.50 16.90 12.08
C GLU A 47 -1.04 18.20 12.74
N GLN A 48 -1.70 19.09 11.98
CA GLN A 48 -2.22 20.34 12.56
C GLN A 48 -3.29 20.04 13.61
N GLU A 49 -3.35 20.87 14.64
CA GLU A 49 -4.44 20.87 15.61
C GLU A 49 -5.77 21.07 14.87
N HIS A 50 -6.75 20.26 15.10
CA HIS A 50 -8.02 20.21 14.36
C HIS A 50 -7.89 19.78 12.88
N GLY A 51 -6.84 19.05 12.51
CA GLY A 51 -6.68 18.47 11.18
C GLY A 51 -6.38 19.49 10.07
N ILE A 52 -6.83 19.19 8.87
CA ILE A 52 -6.47 19.90 7.63
C ILE A 52 -7.05 21.32 7.58
N ALA A 53 -8.30 21.47 8.03
CA ALA A 53 -9.06 22.74 7.97
C ALA A 53 -10.12 22.79 9.08
N ARG A 54 -10.77 23.94 9.20
CA ARG A 54 -11.98 24.11 10.03
C ARG A 54 -13.18 24.36 9.14
N ALA A 55 -14.19 23.50 9.25
CA ALA A 55 -15.43 23.65 8.48
C ALA A 55 -16.14 24.96 8.80
N THR A 56 -16.62 25.63 7.77
CA THR A 56 -17.50 26.82 7.85
C THR A 56 -18.96 26.43 7.64
N ASP A 57 -19.20 25.24 7.09
CA ASP A 57 -20.50 24.62 6.88
C ASP A 57 -20.49 23.20 7.47
N PRO A 58 -20.64 23.03 8.79
CA PRO A 58 -20.57 21.72 9.44
C PRO A 58 -21.64 20.72 8.97
N ASP A 59 -22.80 21.23 8.52
CA ASP A 59 -23.96 20.43 8.09
C ASP A 59 -23.90 20.04 6.61
N HIS A 60 -22.79 20.31 5.91
CA HIS A 60 -22.57 19.88 4.54
C HIS A 60 -22.63 18.37 4.46
N LYS A 61 -23.62 17.81 3.76
CA LYS A 61 -23.88 16.37 3.70
C LYS A 61 -22.85 15.63 2.86
N ILE A 62 -22.14 14.72 3.48
CA ILE A 62 -21.05 13.97 2.83
C ILE A 62 -21.35 12.47 2.91
N CYS A 63 -21.28 11.78 1.76
CA CYS A 63 -21.28 10.32 1.71
C CYS A 63 -19.90 9.79 1.37
N VAL A 64 -19.42 8.82 2.14
CA VAL A 64 -18.20 8.06 1.85
C VAL A 64 -18.58 6.63 1.50
N ILE A 65 -18.20 6.17 0.32
CA ILE A 65 -18.54 4.83 -0.18
C ILE A 65 -17.30 3.95 -0.09
N GLY A 66 -17.34 2.95 0.80
CA GLY A 66 -16.27 2.01 1.12
C GLY A 66 -15.60 2.32 2.47
N ALA A 67 -15.57 1.33 3.37
CA ALA A 67 -14.91 1.41 4.68
C ALA A 67 -13.54 0.70 4.69
N GLY A 68 -12.79 0.80 3.60
CA GLY A 68 -11.36 0.52 3.57
C GLY A 68 -10.56 1.69 4.12
N VAL A 69 -9.25 1.54 4.24
CA VAL A 69 -8.35 2.56 4.81
C VAL A 69 -8.55 3.96 4.21
N THR A 70 -8.82 4.06 2.91
CA THR A 70 -9.11 5.36 2.26
C THR A 70 -10.37 6.01 2.81
N GLY A 71 -11.48 5.28 2.83
CA GLY A 71 -12.77 5.82 3.28
C GLY A 71 -12.76 6.18 4.76
N LEU A 72 -12.17 5.33 5.58
CA LEU A 72 -12.04 5.57 7.02
C LEU A 72 -11.15 6.79 7.31
N THR A 73 -10.04 6.95 6.58
CA THR A 73 -9.18 8.13 6.70
C THR A 73 -9.93 9.39 6.28
N ALA A 74 -10.63 9.36 5.13
CA ALA A 74 -11.38 10.51 4.66
C ALA A 74 -12.49 10.92 5.66
N ALA A 75 -13.25 9.96 6.17
CA ALA A 75 -14.32 10.20 7.13
C ALA A 75 -13.77 10.78 8.45
N ARG A 76 -12.69 10.19 9.00
CA ARG A 76 -12.03 10.70 10.21
C ARG A 76 -11.48 12.11 10.02
N GLU A 77 -10.78 12.40 8.92
CA GLU A 77 -10.20 13.73 8.69
C GLU A 77 -11.28 14.79 8.40
N LEU A 78 -12.38 14.44 7.74
CA LEU A 78 -13.55 15.32 7.61
C LEU A 78 -14.16 15.64 8.98
N TYR A 79 -14.32 14.61 9.82
CA TYR A 79 -14.83 14.80 11.19
C TYR A 79 -13.89 15.69 12.02
N ARG A 80 -12.58 15.49 11.92
CA ARG A 80 -11.57 16.37 12.54
C ARG A 80 -11.65 17.81 12.06
N CYS A 81 -12.02 18.02 10.80
CA CYS A 81 -12.27 19.38 10.26
C CYS A 81 -13.57 20.01 10.78
N GLY A 82 -14.43 19.25 11.46
CA GLY A 82 -15.69 19.72 12.04
C GLY A 82 -16.91 19.53 11.16
N PHE A 83 -16.86 18.70 10.13
CA PHE A 83 -18.08 18.23 9.42
C PHE A 83 -18.79 17.19 10.27
N ILE A 84 -20.11 17.32 10.42
CA ILE A 84 -20.93 16.47 11.33
C ILE A 84 -21.97 15.60 10.60
N ASP A 85 -22.32 15.90 9.35
CA ASP A 85 -23.25 15.08 8.57
C ASP A 85 -22.49 14.20 7.58
N ILE A 86 -21.83 13.17 8.12
CA ILE A 86 -21.02 12.21 7.35
C ILE A 86 -21.69 10.84 7.40
N THR A 87 -21.98 10.28 6.23
CA THR A 87 -22.51 8.92 6.07
C THR A 87 -21.45 8.03 5.43
N LEU A 88 -21.10 6.91 6.07
CA LEU A 88 -20.18 5.89 5.57
C LEU A 88 -20.96 4.63 5.18
N ILE A 89 -20.81 4.16 3.94
CA ILE A 89 -21.50 2.96 3.41
C ILE A 89 -20.48 1.90 3.03
N GLU A 90 -20.60 0.69 3.60
CA GLU A 90 -19.73 -0.46 3.33
C GLU A 90 -20.55 -1.67 2.88
N GLN A 91 -20.11 -2.31 1.79
CA GLN A 91 -20.79 -3.47 1.21
C GLN A 91 -20.62 -4.74 2.05
N SER A 92 -19.50 -4.91 2.70
CA SER A 92 -19.21 -6.06 3.56
C SER A 92 -19.67 -5.85 5.00
N LYS A 93 -19.56 -6.91 5.81
CA LYS A 93 -19.81 -6.85 7.26
C LYS A 93 -18.56 -6.49 8.07
N ARG A 94 -17.48 -6.08 7.41
CA ARG A 94 -16.21 -5.71 8.04
C ARG A 94 -15.66 -4.42 7.46
N ILE A 95 -14.83 -3.74 8.21
CA ILE A 95 -14.02 -2.63 7.74
C ILE A 95 -12.65 -3.13 7.25
N GLY A 96 -11.82 -2.24 6.70
CA GLY A 96 -10.45 -2.51 6.27
C GLY A 96 -10.28 -2.82 4.79
N GLY A 97 -11.30 -3.33 4.10
CA GLY A 97 -11.18 -3.67 2.68
C GLY A 97 -10.08 -4.69 2.40
N ARG A 98 -9.00 -4.28 1.69
CA ARG A 98 -7.83 -5.11 1.41
C ARG A 98 -6.77 -5.13 2.53
N HIS A 99 -6.96 -4.44 3.62
CA HIS A 99 -6.36 -4.78 4.91
C HIS A 99 -7.21 -5.90 5.52
N LEU A 100 -6.66 -7.08 5.55
CA LEU A 100 -7.36 -8.28 6.01
C LEU A 100 -6.43 -9.11 6.87
N THR A 101 -6.47 -8.86 8.16
CA THR A 101 -5.83 -9.67 9.18
C THR A 101 -6.85 -10.65 9.73
N VAL A 102 -6.58 -11.94 9.69
CA VAL A 102 -7.46 -12.99 10.18
C VAL A 102 -6.76 -13.87 11.22
N HIS A 103 -7.53 -14.42 12.14
CA HIS A 103 -7.05 -15.27 13.23
C HIS A 103 -7.51 -16.71 13.03
N GLY A 104 -6.93 -17.45 12.06
CA GLY A 104 -7.27 -18.82 11.80
C GLY A 104 -8.79 -19.10 11.61
N ASN A 105 -9.18 -20.35 11.55
CA ASN A 105 -10.58 -20.75 11.43
C ASN A 105 -11.39 -20.67 12.74
N HIS A 106 -10.75 -20.33 13.87
CA HIS A 106 -11.40 -20.19 15.17
C HIS A 106 -11.23 -18.77 15.71
N PRO A 107 -12.17 -17.86 15.42
CA PRO A 107 -12.11 -16.47 15.88
C PRO A 107 -12.17 -16.30 17.41
N LEU A 108 -12.43 -17.39 18.15
CA LEU A 108 -12.58 -17.38 19.61
C LEU A 108 -11.35 -17.87 20.38
N GLU A 109 -10.30 -18.33 19.71
CA GLU A 109 -9.06 -18.72 20.39
C GLU A 109 -8.14 -17.50 20.55
N GLU A 110 -8.06 -16.95 21.74
CA GLU A 110 -7.31 -15.73 22.09
C GLU A 110 -5.81 -15.77 21.74
N ASN A 111 -5.25 -16.94 21.48
CA ASN A 111 -3.82 -17.15 21.24
C ASN A 111 -3.49 -17.57 19.79
N HIS A 112 -4.39 -17.36 18.86
CA HIS A 112 -4.16 -17.71 17.46
C HIS A 112 -3.27 -16.67 16.76
N THR A 113 -2.20 -17.11 16.09
CA THR A 113 -1.35 -16.20 15.31
C THR A 113 -2.16 -15.57 14.18
N PRO A 114 -2.03 -14.24 13.95
CA PRO A 114 -2.72 -13.59 12.86
C PRO A 114 -2.09 -13.91 11.49
N PHE A 115 -2.92 -13.94 10.45
CA PHE A 115 -2.52 -14.04 9.06
C PHE A 115 -2.86 -12.76 8.30
N GLU A 116 -1.87 -12.17 7.64
CA GLU A 116 -2.06 -11.01 6.76
C GLU A 116 -2.49 -11.46 5.37
N MET A 117 -3.78 -11.74 5.22
CA MET A 117 -4.35 -12.26 3.97
C MET A 117 -4.39 -11.19 2.87
N GLY A 118 -4.43 -9.90 3.24
CA GLY A 118 -4.34 -8.74 2.35
C GLY A 118 -2.93 -8.15 2.28
N ALA A 119 -2.83 -6.83 2.43
CA ALA A 119 -1.54 -6.16 2.57
C ALA A 119 -0.80 -6.70 3.81
N MET A 120 0.51 -6.88 3.71
CA MET A 120 1.29 -7.48 4.81
C MET A 120 2.62 -6.78 5.10
N ARG A 121 3.20 -6.13 4.10
CA ARG A 121 4.50 -5.46 4.15
C ARG A 121 4.29 -3.97 3.95
N MET A 122 4.65 -3.17 4.96
CA MET A 122 4.40 -1.72 4.91
C MET A 122 5.67 -0.94 4.72
N PRO A 123 5.82 -0.21 3.60
CA PRO A 123 6.84 0.81 3.47
C PRO A 123 6.42 2.05 4.29
N PHE A 124 7.37 2.60 5.03
CA PHE A 124 7.18 3.85 5.78
C PHE A 124 7.83 5.04 5.08
N PHE A 125 8.42 4.84 3.90
CA PHE A 125 9.05 5.86 3.06
C PHE A 125 10.05 6.74 3.82
N ASN A 126 10.79 6.11 4.71
CA ASN A 126 11.84 6.74 5.49
C ASN A 126 13.20 6.65 4.77
N ARG A 127 14.13 7.48 5.18
CA ARG A 127 15.50 7.44 4.68
C ARG A 127 16.24 6.21 5.20
N GLU A 128 17.28 5.82 4.47
CA GLU A 128 18.23 4.84 4.96
C GLU A 128 18.76 5.26 6.35
N ASN A 129 18.77 4.31 7.29
CA ASN A 129 19.14 4.50 8.70
C ASN A 129 18.18 5.37 9.56
N GLU A 130 17.07 5.84 9.03
CA GLU A 130 16.03 6.47 9.80
C GLU A 130 15.07 5.40 10.36
N LEU A 131 14.60 5.59 11.60
CA LEU A 131 13.57 4.69 12.15
C LEU A 131 12.26 4.82 11.36
N PRO A 132 11.55 3.73 11.08
CA PRO A 132 10.34 3.78 10.24
C PRO A 132 9.32 4.82 10.69
N LYS A 133 8.97 4.85 11.98
CA LYS A 133 8.02 5.82 12.53
C LYS A 133 8.53 7.27 12.55
N ALA A 134 9.83 7.52 12.38
CA ALA A 134 10.38 8.87 12.26
C ALA A 134 10.19 9.48 10.86
N GLY A 135 9.73 8.69 9.89
CA GLY A 135 9.47 9.12 8.51
C GLY A 135 8.38 10.18 8.39
N ARG A 136 8.26 10.73 7.18
CA ARG A 136 7.32 11.82 6.85
C ARG A 136 6.08 11.34 6.09
N SER A 137 5.90 10.03 5.94
CA SER A 137 4.70 9.46 5.33
C SER A 137 3.48 9.57 6.24
N LEU A 138 2.28 9.50 5.66
CA LEU A 138 1.05 9.39 6.43
C LEU A 138 1.00 8.06 7.19
N MET A 139 1.54 6.99 6.62
CA MET A 139 1.66 5.71 7.33
C MET A 139 2.49 5.87 8.62
N ALA A 140 3.61 6.61 8.59
CA ALA A 140 4.39 6.91 9.78
C ALA A 140 3.62 7.80 10.79
N TYR A 141 2.85 8.76 10.29
CA TYR A 141 2.00 9.60 11.14
C TYR A 141 0.96 8.77 11.89
N TYR A 142 0.12 8.01 11.18
CA TYR A 142 -0.92 7.22 11.82
C TYR A 142 -0.38 6.09 12.70
N ALA A 143 0.76 5.50 12.33
CA ALA A 143 1.41 4.50 13.19
C ALA A 143 1.89 5.10 14.51
N ASN A 144 2.28 6.38 14.55
CA ASN A 144 2.59 7.09 15.79
C ASN A 144 1.33 7.52 16.54
N GLU A 145 0.38 8.11 15.83
CA GLU A 145 -0.90 8.60 16.39
C GLU A 145 -1.64 7.48 17.14
N PHE A 146 -1.65 6.29 16.58
CA PHE A 146 -2.36 5.14 17.13
C PHE A 146 -1.47 4.20 17.96
N ASP A 147 -0.21 4.56 18.15
CA ASP A 147 0.78 3.72 18.86
C ASP A 147 0.86 2.28 18.33
N LEU A 148 0.86 2.14 17.02
CA LEU A 148 0.99 0.81 16.40
C LEU A 148 2.39 0.24 16.61
N ALA A 149 2.48 -0.97 17.10
CA ALA A 149 3.73 -1.72 17.20
C ALA A 149 4.13 -2.26 15.81
N ILE A 150 5.41 -2.15 15.48
CA ILE A 150 5.95 -2.59 14.20
C ILE A 150 7.27 -3.34 14.39
N SER A 151 7.60 -4.21 13.46
CA SER A 151 8.93 -4.82 13.32
C SER A 151 9.33 -4.92 11.87
N ASP A 152 10.64 -5.12 11.62
CA ASP A 152 11.11 -5.31 10.25
C ASP A 152 10.57 -6.61 9.66
N PHE A 153 10.07 -6.55 8.43
CA PHE A 153 9.55 -7.72 7.73
C PHE A 153 10.72 -8.56 7.17
N PRO A 154 10.71 -9.89 7.34
CA PRO A 154 11.80 -10.76 6.90
C PRO A 154 11.76 -11.03 5.38
N ASN A 155 11.96 -10.00 4.57
CA ASN A 155 12.04 -10.16 3.12
C ASN A 155 13.23 -11.05 2.71
N PRO A 156 13.06 -11.90 1.68
CA PRO A 156 14.14 -12.70 1.12
C PRO A 156 15.34 -11.83 0.74
N GLY A 157 16.54 -12.28 1.10
CA GLY A 157 17.79 -11.56 0.80
C GLY A 157 18.04 -10.28 1.60
N SER A 158 17.09 -9.84 2.42
CA SER A 158 17.27 -8.68 3.29
C SER A 158 18.09 -9.02 4.55
N ARG A 159 18.60 -7.99 5.22
CA ARG A 159 19.31 -8.19 6.51
C ARG A 159 18.37 -8.56 7.68
N TRP A 160 17.05 -8.48 7.45
CA TRP A 160 16.00 -8.72 8.44
C TRP A 160 15.51 -10.17 8.48
N VAL A 161 15.97 -11.00 7.54
CA VAL A 161 15.71 -12.45 7.51
C VAL A 161 16.95 -13.20 7.99
N ASN A 162 16.76 -14.24 8.79
CA ASN A 162 17.88 -15.04 9.28
C ASN A 162 18.64 -15.74 8.16
N SER A 163 17.90 -16.30 7.21
CA SER A 163 18.42 -16.94 6.02
C SER A 163 17.38 -17.01 4.92
N THR A 164 17.82 -16.91 3.68
CA THR A 164 17.01 -17.13 2.48
C THR A 164 17.51 -18.37 1.76
N GLY A 165 16.63 -19.33 1.53
CA GLY A 165 16.86 -20.45 0.63
C GLY A 165 16.48 -20.07 -0.80
N ILE A 166 17.35 -20.33 -1.76
CA ILE A 166 17.07 -20.14 -3.19
C ILE A 166 17.10 -21.52 -3.84
N TYR A 167 15.97 -21.97 -4.37
CA TYR A 167 15.83 -23.24 -5.06
C TYR A 167 15.24 -23.02 -6.44
N LEU A 168 16.05 -23.18 -7.47
CA LEU A 168 15.68 -23.03 -8.87
C LEU A 168 15.72 -24.39 -9.57
N GLN A 169 14.59 -24.80 -10.13
CA GLN A 169 14.36 -26.15 -10.58
C GLN A 169 14.68 -26.37 -12.05
N GLU A 170 14.31 -25.42 -12.91
CA GLU A 170 14.32 -25.63 -14.35
C GLU A 170 15.27 -24.70 -15.09
N GLY A 171 16.28 -25.25 -15.73
CA GLY A 171 17.16 -24.53 -16.64
C GLY A 171 17.97 -23.40 -16.03
N SER A 172 17.81 -23.23 -14.80
CA SER A 172 18.43 -22.30 -13.91
C SER A 172 19.93 -22.58 -13.85
N LEU A 173 20.74 -21.58 -13.75
CA LEU A 173 22.19 -21.65 -13.55
C LEU A 173 22.93 -22.56 -14.56
N GLY A 174 22.68 -22.35 -15.86
CA GLY A 174 23.39 -23.01 -16.94
C GLY A 174 22.95 -24.45 -17.23
N GLY A 175 21.70 -24.79 -16.92
CA GLY A 175 21.10 -26.08 -17.25
C GLY A 175 21.53 -27.21 -16.32
N ARG A 176 22.10 -26.90 -15.16
CA ARG A 176 22.41 -27.88 -14.11
C ARG A 176 21.35 -27.79 -13.02
N PRO A 177 20.62 -28.88 -12.74
CA PRO A 177 19.79 -28.90 -11.54
C PRO A 177 20.70 -28.68 -10.33
N LEU A 178 20.34 -27.73 -9.45
CA LEU A 178 21.07 -27.53 -8.21
C LEU A 178 20.86 -28.78 -7.33
N PRO A 179 21.93 -29.48 -6.96
CA PRO A 179 21.82 -30.62 -6.06
C PRO A 179 21.57 -30.21 -4.61
N HIS A 180 21.53 -28.90 -4.34
CA HIS A 180 21.34 -28.33 -3.01
C HIS A 180 20.71 -26.93 -3.12
N MET A 181 20.01 -26.54 -2.08
CA MET A 181 19.47 -25.19 -1.93
C MET A 181 20.62 -24.21 -1.65
N LEU A 182 20.65 -23.11 -2.37
CA LEU A 182 21.57 -22.01 -2.05
C LEU A 182 21.07 -21.30 -0.78
N ILE A 183 21.94 -21.13 0.20
CA ILE A 183 21.61 -20.46 1.45
C ILE A 183 22.25 -19.07 1.45
N TRP A 184 21.42 -18.06 1.45
CA TRP A 184 21.84 -16.66 1.48
C TRP A 184 21.59 -16.06 2.86
N THR A 185 22.68 -15.61 3.50
CA THR A 185 22.63 -14.89 4.78
C THR A 185 23.25 -13.51 4.58
N ASN A 186 22.44 -12.48 4.73
CA ASN A 186 22.80 -11.09 4.43
C ASN A 186 22.61 -10.17 5.66
N LYS A 187 23.22 -10.50 6.79
CA LYS A 187 23.05 -9.77 8.06
C LYS A 187 23.56 -8.32 8.03
N ASP A 188 24.54 -8.04 7.19
CA ASP A 188 25.12 -6.70 7.02
C ASP A 188 24.37 -5.85 5.99
N GLY A 189 23.47 -6.44 5.21
CA GLY A 189 22.78 -5.79 4.09
C GLY A 189 23.64 -5.62 2.83
N LEU A 190 24.87 -6.13 2.83
CA LEU A 190 25.86 -5.95 1.77
C LEU A 190 26.31 -7.25 1.14
N THR A 191 26.06 -8.39 1.81
CA THR A 191 26.45 -9.70 1.30
C THR A 191 25.66 -10.06 0.05
N PRO A 192 26.30 -10.26 -1.12
CA PRO A 192 25.60 -10.63 -2.34
C PRO A 192 25.02 -12.06 -2.25
N PRO A 193 24.08 -12.44 -3.13
CA PRO A 193 23.61 -13.80 -3.21
C PRO A 193 24.76 -14.79 -3.51
N PRO A 194 24.66 -16.06 -3.07
CA PRO A 194 25.78 -16.99 -3.03
C PRO A 194 26.15 -17.64 -4.38
N ASP A 195 25.71 -17.07 -5.48
CA ASP A 195 25.96 -17.58 -6.84
C ASP A 195 26.35 -16.46 -7.80
N GLU A 196 27.31 -16.71 -8.71
CA GLU A 196 27.87 -15.71 -9.62
C GLU A 196 26.83 -15.19 -10.64
N ALA A 197 25.95 -16.07 -11.14
CA ALA A 197 24.92 -15.63 -12.08
C ALA A 197 23.87 -14.76 -11.37
N LEU A 198 23.48 -15.11 -10.15
CA LEU A 198 22.59 -14.30 -9.32
C LEU A 198 23.22 -12.96 -8.94
N GLN A 199 24.52 -12.95 -8.61
CA GLN A 199 25.27 -11.70 -8.36
C GLN A 199 25.26 -10.79 -9.61
N THR A 200 25.45 -11.37 -10.78
CA THR A 200 25.47 -10.64 -12.05
C THR A 200 24.12 -9.95 -12.31
N VAL A 201 23.00 -10.65 -12.18
CA VAL A 201 21.67 -10.06 -12.41
C VAL A 201 21.34 -8.97 -11.38
N CYS A 202 21.67 -9.20 -10.11
CA CYS A 202 21.50 -8.20 -9.06
C CYS A 202 22.35 -6.94 -9.34
N ALA A 203 23.61 -7.12 -9.77
CA ALA A 203 24.49 -6.01 -10.09
C ALA A 203 24.02 -5.21 -11.31
N LYS A 204 23.52 -5.86 -12.35
CA LYS A 204 22.94 -5.19 -13.53
C LYS A 204 21.76 -4.31 -13.14
N TRP A 205 20.79 -4.87 -12.41
CA TRP A 205 19.63 -4.13 -11.94
C TRP A 205 20.03 -2.95 -11.05
N LYS A 206 20.84 -3.21 -10.04
CA LYS A 206 21.32 -2.16 -9.13
C LYS A 206 22.05 -1.04 -9.89
N THR A 207 22.92 -1.37 -10.81
CA THR A 207 23.66 -0.38 -11.61
C THR A 207 22.71 0.49 -12.41
N PHE A 208 21.68 -0.09 -13.02
CA PHE A 208 20.69 0.63 -13.79
C PHE A 208 19.88 1.60 -12.91
N VAL A 209 19.34 1.13 -11.79
CA VAL A 209 18.58 1.95 -10.84
C VAL A 209 19.43 3.05 -10.21
N ASP A 210 20.67 2.74 -9.81
CA ASP A 210 21.60 3.71 -9.21
C ASP A 210 21.93 4.87 -10.16
N ARG A 211 21.98 4.63 -11.47
CA ARG A 211 22.17 5.69 -12.48
C ARG A 211 21.01 6.67 -12.48
N MET A 212 19.79 6.18 -12.53
CA MET A 212 18.59 7.02 -12.50
C MET A 212 18.46 7.78 -11.18
N THR A 213 18.61 7.09 -10.05
CA THR A 213 18.57 7.70 -8.72
C THR A 213 19.60 8.81 -8.59
N ARG A 214 20.84 8.57 -9.04
CA ARG A 214 21.93 9.56 -8.98
C ARG A 214 21.58 10.80 -9.79
N GLN A 215 21.02 10.67 -11.00
CA GLN A 215 20.64 11.81 -11.82
C GLN A 215 19.53 12.64 -11.15
N ILE A 216 18.53 12.00 -10.56
CA ILE A 216 17.48 12.69 -9.81
C ILE A 216 18.06 13.41 -8.58
N MET A 217 18.89 12.73 -7.81
CA MET A 217 19.48 13.29 -6.60
C MET A 217 20.44 14.46 -6.85
N GLN A 218 21.17 14.47 -7.96
CA GLN A 218 22.03 15.61 -8.34
C GLN A 218 21.24 16.91 -8.51
N VAL A 219 19.99 16.82 -8.95
CA VAL A 219 19.15 18.00 -9.24
C VAL A 219 18.05 18.20 -8.19
N TYR A 220 17.91 17.30 -7.22
CA TYR A 220 16.85 17.34 -6.23
C TYR A 220 16.82 18.64 -5.41
N ALA A 221 18.00 19.09 -4.96
CA ALA A 221 18.13 20.32 -4.16
C ALA A 221 17.70 21.58 -4.93
N THR A 222 17.79 21.58 -6.25
CA THR A 222 17.39 22.69 -7.13
C THR A 222 15.95 22.60 -7.62
N GLN A 223 15.23 21.56 -7.21
CA GLN A 223 13.87 21.25 -7.68
C GLN A 223 13.78 20.95 -9.20
N GLN A 224 14.88 20.64 -9.85
CA GLN A 224 14.91 20.23 -11.25
C GLN A 224 14.66 18.73 -11.45
N TRP A 225 14.61 17.96 -10.37
CA TRP A 225 14.33 16.52 -10.39
C TRP A 225 13.00 16.17 -11.07
N GLU A 226 12.00 17.04 -10.99
CA GLU A 226 10.74 16.87 -11.69
C GLU A 226 10.92 16.81 -13.21
N SER A 227 11.84 17.60 -13.76
CA SER A 227 12.14 17.59 -15.20
C SER A 227 12.83 16.28 -15.61
N VAL A 228 13.74 15.76 -14.77
CA VAL A 228 14.39 14.47 -15.00
C VAL A 228 13.36 13.35 -14.91
N TRP A 229 12.47 13.38 -13.92
CA TRP A 229 11.41 12.38 -13.82
C TRP A 229 10.44 12.45 -15.01
N ALA A 230 10.07 13.64 -15.47
CA ALA A 230 9.23 13.80 -16.65
C ALA A 230 9.88 13.19 -17.91
N ALA A 231 11.20 13.35 -18.07
CA ALA A 231 11.94 12.73 -19.16
C ALA A 231 12.00 11.19 -19.04
N ILE A 232 12.13 10.66 -17.82
CA ILE A 232 12.02 9.21 -17.55
C ILE A 232 10.63 8.72 -17.92
N VAL A 233 9.57 9.43 -17.53
CA VAL A 233 8.19 9.07 -17.90
C VAL A 233 8.02 9.05 -19.41
N GLU A 234 8.44 10.09 -20.12
CA GLU A 234 8.34 10.15 -21.58
C GLU A 234 9.06 8.99 -22.26
N ARG A 235 10.22 8.59 -21.74
CA ARG A 235 11.03 7.51 -22.29
C ARG A 235 10.46 6.12 -22.02
N TYR A 236 9.90 5.89 -20.83
CA TYR A 236 9.57 4.53 -20.36
C TYR A 236 8.06 4.28 -20.18
N GLU A 237 7.19 5.26 -20.38
CA GLU A 237 5.74 5.07 -20.19
C GLU A 237 5.13 4.01 -21.12
N GLY A 238 5.66 3.89 -22.33
CA GLY A 238 5.25 2.90 -23.32
C GLY A 238 6.02 1.57 -23.25
N VAL A 239 6.94 1.42 -22.29
CA VAL A 239 7.81 0.25 -22.17
C VAL A 239 7.27 -0.67 -21.08
N SER A 240 7.18 -1.98 -21.37
CA SER A 240 6.89 -2.98 -20.34
C SER A 240 8.11 -3.24 -19.46
N PHE A 241 7.89 -3.75 -18.26
CA PHE A 241 8.99 -4.15 -17.40
C PHE A 241 9.84 -5.25 -18.04
N ARG A 242 9.20 -6.19 -18.72
CA ARG A 242 9.87 -7.23 -19.50
C ARG A 242 10.81 -6.64 -20.55
N ASP A 243 10.33 -5.67 -21.32
CA ASP A 243 11.13 -5.03 -22.37
C ASP A 243 12.28 -4.24 -21.76
N LEU A 244 12.06 -3.50 -20.68
CA LEU A 244 13.09 -2.76 -19.96
C LEU A 244 14.24 -3.66 -19.51
N VAL A 245 13.93 -4.82 -18.95
CA VAL A 245 14.94 -5.76 -18.43
C VAL A 245 15.82 -6.31 -19.56
N GLY A 246 15.23 -6.64 -20.72
CA GLY A 246 15.96 -7.16 -21.88
C GLY A 246 16.60 -6.10 -22.78
N MET A 247 16.12 -4.86 -22.74
CA MET A 247 16.62 -3.78 -23.59
C MET A 247 18.11 -3.48 -23.30
N PRO A 248 18.95 -3.26 -24.33
CA PRO A 248 20.36 -2.91 -24.12
C PRO A 248 20.54 -1.63 -23.30
N PRO A 249 21.54 -1.57 -22.42
CA PRO A 249 21.86 -0.36 -21.69
C PRO A 249 22.44 0.71 -22.63
N LEU A 250 22.22 1.97 -22.30
CA LEU A 250 22.89 3.08 -22.97
C LEU A 250 24.29 3.27 -22.35
N GLU A 251 25.35 3.05 -23.13
CA GLU A 251 26.72 3.13 -22.60
C GLU A 251 27.11 4.56 -22.24
N ASN A 252 26.68 5.53 -23.06
CA ASN A 252 27.04 6.95 -22.94
C ASN A 252 25.86 7.80 -22.44
N TRP A 253 25.15 7.31 -21.42
CA TRP A 253 24.14 8.18 -20.79
C TRP A 253 24.84 9.40 -20.18
N ASN A 254 24.30 10.59 -20.43
CA ASN A 254 24.86 11.82 -19.89
C ASN A 254 23.75 12.77 -19.41
N THR A 255 24.15 13.84 -18.75
CA THR A 255 23.24 14.87 -18.24
C THR A 255 22.63 15.74 -19.35
N GLU A 256 23.10 15.65 -20.59
CA GLU A 256 22.59 16.42 -21.72
C GLU A 256 21.29 15.82 -22.29
N GLN A 257 21.06 14.51 -22.05
CA GLN A 257 19.81 13.83 -22.36
C GLN A 257 19.26 13.17 -21.08
N PRO A 258 18.70 13.95 -20.17
CA PRO A 258 18.19 13.42 -18.91
C PRO A 258 17.06 12.43 -19.18
N GLY A 259 17.00 11.34 -18.40
CA GLY A 259 15.90 10.39 -18.40
C GLY A 259 16.02 9.22 -19.37
N ASP A 260 16.99 9.18 -20.29
CA ASP A 260 17.26 8.00 -21.12
C ASP A 260 18.52 7.26 -20.67
N PHE A 261 18.35 6.02 -20.22
CA PHE A 261 19.41 5.13 -19.76
C PHE A 261 19.47 3.83 -20.58
N GLY A 262 18.65 3.71 -21.63
CA GLY A 262 18.42 2.44 -22.32
C GLY A 262 17.67 1.45 -21.42
N GLY A 263 18.09 0.20 -21.40
CA GLY A 263 17.56 -0.85 -20.55
C GLY A 263 18.58 -1.44 -19.59
N VAL A 264 18.22 -2.55 -18.95
CA VAL A 264 19.09 -3.25 -17.99
C VAL A 264 20.12 -4.13 -18.69
N GLY A 265 19.81 -4.65 -19.90
CA GLY A 265 20.70 -5.47 -20.71
C GLY A 265 20.86 -6.90 -20.21
N MET A 266 19.78 -7.48 -19.70
CA MET A 266 19.78 -8.89 -19.31
C MET A 266 19.52 -9.78 -20.53
N THR A 267 20.23 -10.88 -20.61
CA THR A 267 19.92 -11.97 -21.55
C THR A 267 18.62 -12.66 -21.13
N PRO A 268 17.95 -13.44 -21.99
CA PRO A 268 16.75 -14.19 -21.62
C PRO A 268 16.93 -15.07 -20.37
N HIS A 269 18.09 -15.71 -20.25
CA HIS A 269 18.41 -16.53 -19.08
C HIS A 269 18.56 -15.67 -17.80
N GLU A 270 19.30 -14.56 -17.87
CA GLU A 270 19.44 -13.63 -16.74
C GLU A 270 18.08 -13.02 -16.34
N SER A 271 17.21 -12.73 -17.31
CA SER A 271 15.87 -12.24 -17.03
C SER A 271 15.04 -13.28 -16.26
N THR A 272 15.13 -14.57 -16.63
CA THR A 272 14.47 -15.65 -15.90
C THR A 272 14.96 -15.71 -14.45
N LEU A 273 16.28 -15.66 -14.22
CA LEU A 273 16.87 -15.63 -12.89
C LEU A 273 16.42 -14.40 -12.09
N PHE A 274 16.46 -13.24 -12.72
CA PHE A 274 16.06 -11.98 -12.09
C PHE A 274 14.61 -12.03 -11.58
N TYR A 275 13.69 -12.51 -12.42
CA TYR A 275 12.29 -12.61 -12.05
C TYR A 275 12.03 -13.66 -10.98
N SER A 276 12.79 -14.75 -10.95
CA SER A 276 12.60 -15.83 -9.98
C SER A 276 13.06 -15.46 -8.58
N ILE A 277 14.07 -14.58 -8.41
CA ILE A 277 14.61 -14.24 -7.09
C ILE A 277 14.12 -12.91 -6.53
N GLY A 278 13.59 -12.02 -7.37
CA GLY A 278 12.96 -10.76 -6.96
C GLY A 278 13.83 -9.77 -6.19
N ILE A 279 15.11 -9.97 -6.08
CA ILE A 279 16.14 -9.11 -5.45
C ILE A 279 15.71 -8.57 -4.06
N GLY A 280 15.13 -9.41 -3.22
CA GLY A 280 14.73 -9.04 -1.85
C GLY A 280 13.34 -8.42 -1.71
N ASP A 281 12.64 -8.19 -2.82
CA ASP A 281 11.29 -7.62 -2.83
C ASP A 281 10.19 -8.67 -3.12
N GLY A 282 10.57 -9.95 -3.20
CA GLY A 282 9.75 -11.02 -3.69
C GLY A 282 9.90 -11.22 -5.21
N SER A 283 9.24 -12.22 -5.76
CA SER A 283 9.30 -12.52 -7.18
C SER A 283 8.74 -11.40 -8.05
N TRP A 284 9.55 -10.87 -8.98
CA TRP A 284 9.15 -9.85 -9.94
C TRP A 284 8.41 -10.40 -11.16
N GLY A 285 8.30 -11.72 -11.27
CA GLY A 285 7.70 -12.39 -12.43
C GLY A 285 6.26 -11.96 -12.71
N ALA A 286 5.54 -11.60 -11.67
CA ALA A 286 4.17 -11.08 -11.77
C ALA A 286 4.05 -9.75 -12.53
N PHE A 287 5.12 -8.96 -12.60
CA PHE A 287 5.08 -7.61 -13.14
C PHE A 287 5.56 -7.48 -14.58
N TYR A 288 5.67 -8.58 -15.32
CA TYR A 288 6.19 -8.58 -16.70
C TYR A 288 5.52 -7.59 -17.62
N ASP A 289 4.21 -7.54 -17.62
CA ASP A 289 3.42 -6.81 -18.59
C ASP A 289 2.93 -5.46 -18.06
N VAL A 290 3.39 -5.07 -16.85
CA VAL A 290 3.14 -3.73 -16.32
C VAL A 290 4.10 -2.72 -16.91
N CYS A 291 3.73 -1.45 -16.87
CA CYS A 291 4.59 -0.35 -17.27
C CYS A 291 5.88 -0.33 -16.44
N ALA A 292 7.01 -0.20 -17.10
CA ALA A 292 8.33 -0.13 -16.46
C ALA A 292 8.43 0.96 -15.39
N LEU A 293 7.63 2.01 -15.49
CA LEU A 293 7.62 3.09 -14.51
C LEU A 293 7.21 2.63 -13.11
N TYR A 294 6.36 1.59 -12.98
CA TYR A 294 5.96 1.09 -11.67
C TYR A 294 7.15 0.55 -10.86
N PRO A 295 7.89 -0.49 -11.32
CA PRO A 295 9.06 -0.97 -10.59
C PRO A 295 10.18 0.08 -10.50
N LEU A 296 10.32 0.96 -11.51
CA LEU A 296 11.31 2.03 -11.45
C LEU A 296 11.00 3.05 -10.35
N ARG A 297 9.76 3.49 -10.19
CA ARG A 297 9.35 4.37 -9.09
C ARG A 297 9.65 3.71 -7.73
N THR A 298 9.23 2.46 -7.58
CA THR A 298 9.47 1.67 -6.37
C THR A 298 10.96 1.60 -6.02
N ALA A 299 11.80 1.29 -7.00
CA ALA A 299 13.25 1.14 -6.80
C ALA A 299 13.97 2.48 -6.57
N ILE A 300 13.65 3.52 -7.36
CA ILE A 300 14.31 4.83 -7.29
C ILE A 300 13.98 5.55 -5.98
N PHE A 301 12.72 5.47 -5.53
CA PHE A 301 12.25 6.19 -4.34
C PHE A 301 12.23 5.34 -3.07
N GLY A 302 12.74 4.10 -3.14
CA GLY A 302 12.98 3.28 -1.97
C GLY A 302 11.72 2.78 -1.26
N PHE A 303 10.62 2.57 -1.98
CA PHE A 303 9.37 2.08 -1.40
C PHE A 303 9.51 0.72 -0.73
N SER A 304 10.45 -0.10 -1.21
CA SER A 304 10.69 -1.47 -0.75
C SER A 304 11.97 -1.64 0.09
N SER A 305 12.72 -0.55 0.36
CA SER A 305 14.03 -0.65 0.99
C SER A 305 14.00 -1.19 2.43
N ARG A 306 12.94 -0.90 3.18
CA ARG A 306 12.73 -1.38 4.55
C ARG A 306 11.24 -1.51 4.83
N LEU A 307 10.73 -2.72 4.71
CA LEU A 307 9.32 -3.03 4.91
C LEU A 307 9.05 -3.45 6.35
N GLN A 308 7.90 -3.07 6.87
CA GLN A 308 7.50 -3.34 8.25
C GLN A 308 6.34 -4.32 8.30
N LEU A 309 6.37 -5.20 9.30
CA LEU A 309 5.21 -5.94 9.78
C LEU A 309 4.53 -5.08 10.84
N VAL A 310 3.23 -4.87 10.71
CA VAL A 310 2.42 -4.17 11.70
C VAL A 310 1.81 -5.20 12.66
N HIS A 311 2.09 -5.06 13.94
CA HIS A 311 1.57 -5.96 14.99
C HIS A 311 0.20 -5.50 15.53
N GLY A 312 -0.16 -4.26 15.29
CA GLY A 312 -1.33 -3.63 15.87
C GLY A 312 -1.00 -2.84 17.13
N ARG A 313 -1.98 -2.64 18.00
CA ARG A 313 -1.79 -2.00 19.31
C ARG A 313 -1.53 -3.07 20.36
N VAL A 314 -0.38 -2.99 21.00
CA VAL A 314 0.02 -3.96 22.03
C VAL A 314 0.57 -3.22 23.24
N ASP A 315 0.44 -3.85 24.41
CA ASP A 315 1.06 -3.36 25.65
C ASP A 315 2.59 -3.60 25.65
N ALA A 316 3.24 -3.22 26.75
CA ALA A 316 4.69 -3.40 26.91
C ALA A 316 5.13 -4.88 26.90
N CYS A 317 4.21 -5.82 27.09
CA CYS A 317 4.44 -7.26 27.04
C CYS A 317 4.10 -7.86 25.66
N GLY A 318 3.66 -7.04 24.70
CA GLY A 318 3.24 -7.50 23.37
C GLY A 318 1.83 -8.11 23.33
N VAL A 319 1.02 -7.92 24.39
CA VAL A 319 -0.37 -8.37 24.41
C VAL A 319 -1.24 -7.35 23.67
N PRO A 320 -2.12 -7.78 22.76
CA PRO A 320 -3.03 -6.88 22.05
C PRO A 320 -3.90 -6.07 23.01
N LEU A 321 -3.94 -4.76 22.78
CA LEU A 321 -4.81 -3.84 23.52
C LEU A 321 -6.22 -3.96 22.92
N THR A 322 -7.15 -4.47 23.71
CA THR A 322 -8.58 -4.43 23.33
C THR A 322 -9.12 -3.00 23.45
N ALA A 323 -10.19 -2.71 22.71
CA ALA A 323 -10.83 -1.39 22.78
C ALA A 323 -11.30 -1.09 24.21
N PRO A 324 -10.79 -0.03 24.86
CA PRO A 324 -11.12 0.26 26.26
C PRO A 324 -12.59 0.63 26.46
N TYR A 325 -13.32 0.94 25.41
CA TYR A 325 -14.70 1.45 25.45
C TYR A 325 -15.75 0.46 25.00
N LEU A 326 -15.36 -0.67 24.44
CA LEU A 326 -16.31 -1.67 23.95
C LEU A 326 -16.25 -2.90 24.85
N HIS A 327 -17.03 -2.89 25.92
CA HIS A 327 -17.21 -4.06 26.81
C HIS A 327 -18.03 -5.19 26.18
N CYS A 328 -18.35 -5.10 24.89
CA CYS A 328 -19.14 -6.10 24.17
C CYS A 328 -18.23 -6.86 23.19
N GLU A 329 -18.45 -8.15 23.05
CA GLU A 329 -17.80 -9.00 22.05
C GLU A 329 -18.21 -8.60 20.62
N THR A 330 -19.31 -7.88 20.48
CA THR A 330 -19.85 -7.42 19.20
C THR A 330 -20.28 -5.95 19.29
N VAL A 331 -20.00 -5.22 18.22
CA VAL A 331 -20.47 -3.85 18.00
C VAL A 331 -21.77 -3.88 17.23
N ILE A 332 -22.70 -3.01 17.59
CA ILE A 332 -23.97 -2.83 16.87
C ILE A 332 -23.90 -1.51 16.11
N ASP A 333 -23.99 -1.56 14.79
CA ASP A 333 -24.00 -0.35 13.96
C ASP A 333 -25.37 0.38 14.01
N THR A 334 -25.48 1.50 13.29
CA THR A 334 -26.69 2.33 13.26
C THR A 334 -27.95 1.61 12.76
N GLN A 335 -27.77 0.48 12.06
CA GLN A 335 -28.89 -0.37 11.60
C GLN A 335 -29.20 -1.52 12.55
N GLY A 336 -28.49 -1.64 13.66
CA GLY A 336 -28.63 -2.77 14.59
C GLY A 336 -27.95 -4.04 14.11
N LEU A 337 -27.08 -3.96 13.09
CA LEU A 337 -26.24 -5.08 12.66
C LEU A 337 -25.09 -5.28 13.65
N ARG A 338 -24.66 -6.52 13.76
CA ARG A 338 -23.54 -6.89 14.64
C ARG A 338 -22.33 -7.18 13.83
N PHE A 339 -21.19 -6.65 14.24
CA PHE A 339 -19.87 -7.03 13.75
C PHE A 339 -18.90 -7.19 14.92
N ASP A 340 -17.79 -7.88 14.67
CA ASP A 340 -16.82 -8.18 15.72
C ASP A 340 -16.24 -6.91 16.32
N SER A 341 -16.05 -6.89 17.62
CA SER A 341 -15.35 -5.82 18.33
C SER A 341 -13.92 -5.66 17.79
N PRO A 342 -13.41 -4.42 17.69
CA PRO A 342 -12.05 -4.19 17.25
C PRO A 342 -11.06 -4.88 18.18
N ARG A 343 -10.09 -5.56 17.59
CA ARG A 343 -9.05 -6.30 18.33
C ARG A 343 -7.71 -5.58 18.31
N TYR A 344 -7.56 -4.60 17.41
CA TYR A 344 -6.33 -3.85 17.14
C TYR A 344 -5.11 -4.73 16.88
N ILE A 345 -5.29 -5.82 16.13
CA ILE A 345 -4.24 -6.79 15.80
C ILE A 345 -3.88 -6.73 14.34
N GLY A 346 -2.58 -6.82 14.04
CA GLY A 346 -2.07 -6.80 12.68
C GLY A 346 -2.28 -5.48 11.97
N LEU A 347 -2.27 -5.50 10.64
CA LEU A 347 -2.42 -4.28 9.85
C LEU A 347 -3.83 -3.69 9.91
N VAL A 348 -4.87 -4.52 10.02
CA VAL A 348 -6.25 -4.03 10.12
C VAL A 348 -6.47 -3.15 11.37
N ALA A 349 -5.58 -3.22 12.35
CA ALA A 349 -5.58 -2.32 13.49
C ALA A 349 -5.51 -0.84 13.10
N LEU A 350 -4.89 -0.49 11.97
CA LEU A 350 -4.90 0.87 11.44
C LEU A 350 -6.34 1.31 11.12
N ASP A 351 -7.09 0.47 10.43
CA ASP A 351 -8.49 0.73 10.04
C ASP A 351 -9.41 0.82 11.27
N GLU A 352 -9.22 -0.09 12.22
CA GLU A 352 -9.95 -0.09 13.49
C GLU A 352 -9.66 1.17 14.31
N CYS A 353 -8.41 1.63 14.36
CA CYS A 353 -8.05 2.87 15.04
C CYS A 353 -8.65 4.10 14.36
N LEU A 354 -8.66 4.16 13.02
CA LEU A 354 -9.31 5.25 12.29
C LEU A 354 -10.80 5.36 12.61
N MET A 355 -11.48 4.24 12.82
CA MET A 355 -12.92 4.18 13.10
C MET A 355 -13.24 4.41 14.57
N PHE A 356 -12.54 3.73 15.48
CA PHE A 356 -12.97 3.57 16.87
C PHE A 356 -12.15 4.36 17.90
N LEU A 357 -10.99 4.92 17.55
CA LEU A 357 -10.25 5.76 18.48
C LEU A 357 -10.71 7.21 18.43
N PRO A 358 -10.75 7.90 19.58
CA PRO A 358 -11.09 9.31 19.65
C PRO A 358 -10.32 10.15 18.64
N THR A 359 -10.96 11.16 18.11
CA THR A 359 -10.31 12.23 17.36
C THR A 359 -9.92 13.34 18.34
N ASP A 360 -8.70 13.82 18.27
CA ASP A 360 -8.15 15.00 18.99
C ASP A 360 -8.92 15.46 20.25
N SER A 361 -9.19 16.76 20.38
CA SER A 361 -9.77 17.41 21.54
C SER A 361 -11.24 17.09 21.84
N THR A 362 -11.97 16.42 20.93
CA THR A 362 -13.39 16.10 21.15
C THR A 362 -13.57 14.90 22.07
N GLY A 363 -12.57 14.02 22.15
CA GLY A 363 -12.65 12.78 22.90
C GLY A 363 -13.63 11.74 22.32
N THR A 364 -14.29 12.05 21.19
CA THR A 364 -15.29 11.20 20.51
C THR A 364 -14.67 10.56 19.28
N SER A 365 -14.88 9.27 19.09
CA SER A 365 -14.48 8.56 17.87
C SER A 365 -15.44 8.86 16.71
N PHE A 366 -14.98 8.62 15.48
CA PHE A 366 -15.85 8.73 14.33
C PHE A 366 -17.03 7.76 14.44
N TYR A 367 -16.84 6.56 14.95
CA TYR A 367 -17.92 5.59 15.17
C TYR A 367 -18.98 6.09 16.17
N GLU A 368 -18.57 6.61 17.34
CA GLU A 368 -19.50 7.18 18.32
C GLU A 368 -20.27 8.35 17.72
N HIS A 369 -19.59 9.20 16.94
CA HIS A 369 -20.26 10.26 16.19
C HIS A 369 -21.33 9.73 15.25
N CYS A 370 -21.05 8.66 14.49
CA CYS A 370 -22.05 8.03 13.61
C CYS A 370 -23.30 7.50 14.34
N LEU A 371 -23.16 7.10 15.61
CA LEU A 371 -24.30 6.65 16.42
C LEU A 371 -25.21 7.80 16.89
N GLU A 372 -24.67 9.00 17.03
CA GLU A 372 -25.33 10.15 17.61
C GLU A 372 -25.79 11.20 16.60
N SER A 373 -25.20 11.18 15.39
CA SER A 373 -25.42 12.20 14.36
C SER A 373 -26.55 11.83 13.37
N ALA A 374 -26.89 12.80 12.52
CA ALA A 374 -27.81 12.59 11.40
C ALA A 374 -27.21 11.71 10.29
N GLY A 375 -25.88 11.66 10.20
CA GLY A 375 -25.14 10.69 9.37
C GLY A 375 -25.19 9.29 9.97
N GLY A 376 -24.35 8.38 9.48
CA GLY A 376 -24.31 7.04 10.01
C GLY A 376 -23.27 6.15 9.37
N PHE A 377 -23.07 4.99 9.98
CA PHE A 377 -22.32 3.90 9.38
C PHE A 377 -23.26 2.77 8.96
N PHE A 378 -23.25 2.46 7.67
CA PHE A 378 -24.10 1.45 7.05
C PHE A 378 -23.23 0.32 6.51
N SER A 379 -23.04 -0.74 7.29
CA SER A 379 -22.41 -1.99 6.87
C SER A 379 -23.40 -2.91 6.15
N ASP A 380 -22.93 -3.94 5.46
CA ASP A 380 -23.76 -4.88 4.67
C ASP A 380 -24.71 -4.14 3.69
N SER A 381 -24.23 -3.03 3.12
CA SER A 381 -25.02 -2.09 2.32
C SER A 381 -24.34 -1.80 0.98
N SER A 382 -24.96 -2.23 -0.11
CA SER A 382 -24.41 -2.10 -1.46
C SER A 382 -24.95 -0.88 -2.17
N VAL A 383 -24.07 0.02 -2.59
CA VAL A 383 -24.42 1.13 -3.49
C VAL A 383 -24.58 0.61 -4.91
N SER A 384 -25.68 0.98 -5.56
CA SER A 384 -26.01 0.52 -6.92
C SER A 384 -26.07 1.64 -7.97
N LYS A 385 -26.31 2.88 -7.53
CA LYS A 385 -26.44 4.03 -8.45
C LYS A 385 -26.08 5.34 -7.76
N LEU A 386 -25.40 6.22 -8.49
CA LEU A 386 -25.24 7.64 -8.18
C LEU A 386 -25.94 8.45 -9.26
N GLU A 387 -26.83 9.36 -8.85
CA GLU A 387 -27.61 10.19 -9.75
C GLU A 387 -27.37 11.66 -9.44
N LYS A 388 -26.85 12.42 -10.40
CA LYS A 388 -26.70 13.87 -10.28
C LYS A 388 -28.06 14.54 -10.44
N LEU A 389 -28.46 15.34 -9.45
CA LEU A 389 -29.74 16.03 -9.41
C LEU A 389 -29.60 17.49 -9.89
N ASP A 390 -30.72 18.09 -10.31
CA ASP A 390 -30.78 19.48 -10.75
C ASP A 390 -30.40 20.49 -9.64
N ASN A 391 -30.66 20.15 -8.37
CA ASN A 391 -30.28 20.95 -7.20
C ASN A 391 -28.78 20.83 -6.82
N GLN A 392 -27.95 20.27 -7.69
CA GLN A 392 -26.52 20.05 -7.52
C GLN A 392 -26.14 18.96 -6.51
N LYS A 393 -27.07 18.32 -5.83
CA LYS A 393 -26.82 17.16 -4.97
C LYS A 393 -26.60 15.88 -5.79
N ILE A 394 -26.06 14.86 -5.14
CA ILE A 394 -25.95 13.51 -5.67
C ILE A 394 -26.84 12.60 -4.84
N ARG A 395 -27.78 11.93 -5.51
CA ARG A 395 -28.57 10.88 -4.91
C ARG A 395 -27.82 9.57 -4.95
N VAL A 396 -27.57 9.01 -3.78
CA VAL A 396 -26.93 7.69 -3.60
C VAL A 396 -28.01 6.68 -3.37
N HIS A 397 -28.13 5.70 -4.29
CA HIS A 397 -29.05 4.57 -4.15
C HIS A 397 -28.29 3.37 -3.59
N TYR A 398 -28.76 2.81 -2.50
CA TYR A 398 -28.14 1.66 -1.88
C TYR A 398 -29.16 0.65 -1.40
N THR A 399 -28.72 -0.59 -1.30
CA THR A 399 -29.53 -1.70 -0.81
C THR A 399 -29.00 -2.09 0.55
N TRP A 400 -29.83 -1.95 1.54
CA TRP A 400 -29.56 -2.42 2.87
C TRP A 400 -29.95 -3.90 2.97
N GLN A 401 -29.01 -4.77 3.29
CA GLN A 401 -29.24 -6.19 3.46
C GLN A 401 -29.40 -6.50 4.94
N PHE A 402 -30.64 -6.72 5.37
CA PHE A 402 -30.84 -7.39 6.66
C PHE A 402 -30.23 -8.81 6.58
N SER A 403 -29.86 -9.36 7.73
CA SER A 403 -29.35 -10.74 7.87
C SER A 403 -30.28 -11.85 7.30
N GLN A 404 -31.44 -11.46 6.75
CA GLN A 404 -32.33 -12.30 5.98
C GLN A 404 -32.46 -11.79 4.54
N PRO A 405 -32.03 -12.56 3.52
CA PRO A 405 -32.02 -12.15 2.11
C PRO A 405 -33.39 -11.72 1.53
N LEU A 406 -34.49 -12.04 2.22
CA LEU A 406 -35.86 -11.72 1.80
C LEU A 406 -36.31 -10.30 2.19
N LEU A 407 -35.49 -9.53 2.92
CA LEU A 407 -35.89 -8.22 3.47
C LEU A 407 -34.96 -7.08 3.01
N SER A 408 -34.29 -7.21 1.89
CA SER A 408 -33.49 -6.10 1.34
C SER A 408 -34.42 -4.91 1.00
N ARG A 409 -34.08 -3.72 1.53
CA ARG A 409 -34.76 -2.48 1.18
C ARG A 409 -33.86 -1.64 0.30
N GLN A 410 -34.35 -1.20 -0.83
CA GLN A 410 -33.75 -0.10 -1.58
C GLN A 410 -34.02 1.21 -0.85
N GLN A 411 -32.95 1.95 -0.61
CA GLN A 411 -33.00 3.29 -0.02
C GLN A 411 -32.25 4.27 -0.91
N PHE A 412 -32.47 5.53 -0.68
CA PHE A 412 -31.64 6.58 -1.26
C PHE A 412 -31.60 7.78 -0.31
N ASP A 413 -30.48 8.49 -0.35
CA ASP A 413 -30.29 9.77 0.31
C ASP A 413 -29.54 10.73 -0.62
N ASP A 414 -29.77 12.04 -0.42
CA ASP A 414 -29.22 13.11 -1.23
C ASP A 414 -28.07 13.79 -0.49
N PHE A 415 -26.89 13.85 -1.11
CA PHE A 415 -25.65 14.37 -0.53
C PHE A 415 -25.12 15.56 -1.34
N ASP A 416 -24.44 16.49 -0.66
CA ASP A 416 -23.76 17.61 -1.27
C ASP A 416 -22.38 17.21 -1.85
N SER A 417 -21.77 16.17 -1.27
CA SER A 417 -20.50 15.60 -1.72
C SER A 417 -20.49 14.08 -1.52
N VAL A 418 -19.91 13.35 -2.48
CA VAL A 418 -19.76 11.89 -2.43
C VAL A 418 -18.32 11.52 -2.69
N ILE A 419 -17.67 10.81 -1.77
CA ILE A 419 -16.33 10.25 -1.94
C ILE A 419 -16.46 8.77 -2.31
N MET A 420 -15.92 8.39 -3.46
CA MET A 420 -15.88 7.02 -3.94
C MET A 420 -14.49 6.43 -3.75
N THR A 421 -14.38 5.38 -2.92
CA THR A 421 -13.09 4.78 -2.56
C THR A 421 -12.92 3.34 -3.05
N LEU A 422 -13.76 2.94 -4.00
CA LEU A 422 -13.87 1.57 -4.47
C LEU A 422 -12.79 1.22 -5.51
N PRO A 423 -12.46 -0.08 -5.65
CA PRO A 423 -11.77 -0.57 -6.84
C PRO A 423 -12.52 -0.16 -8.12
N SER A 424 -11.78 0.33 -9.12
CA SER A 424 -12.39 0.91 -10.34
C SER A 424 -13.27 -0.08 -11.12
N TRP A 425 -12.93 -1.37 -11.12
CA TRP A 425 -13.77 -2.38 -11.76
C TRP A 425 -15.10 -2.62 -11.05
N LEU A 426 -15.16 -2.41 -9.71
CA LEU A 426 -16.45 -2.44 -9.00
C LEU A 426 -17.32 -1.23 -9.34
N ILE A 427 -16.70 -0.07 -9.58
CA ILE A 427 -17.45 1.11 -10.06
C ILE A 427 -18.07 0.79 -11.42
N GLU A 428 -17.29 0.26 -12.36
CA GLU A 428 -17.79 -0.09 -13.69
C GLU A 428 -18.90 -1.16 -13.64
N THR A 429 -18.72 -2.19 -12.83
CA THR A 429 -19.59 -3.37 -12.86
C THR A 429 -20.82 -3.28 -11.94
N CYS A 430 -20.73 -2.49 -10.86
CA CYS A 430 -21.74 -2.48 -9.81
C CYS A 430 -22.49 -1.14 -9.67
N ILE A 431 -21.92 -0.02 -10.14
CA ILE A 431 -22.47 1.31 -9.89
C ILE A 431 -22.86 2.00 -11.19
N ARG A 432 -24.12 2.40 -11.30
CA ARG A 432 -24.60 3.24 -12.41
C ARG A 432 -24.38 4.71 -12.06
N LEU A 433 -23.71 5.44 -12.96
CA LEU A 433 -23.52 6.88 -12.86
C LEU A 433 -24.49 7.56 -13.83
N GLU A 434 -25.50 8.27 -13.31
CA GLU A 434 -26.55 8.90 -14.09
C GLU A 434 -26.50 10.43 -13.97
N ASN A 435 -26.78 11.12 -15.07
CA ASN A 435 -26.89 12.58 -15.19
C ASN A 435 -25.57 13.35 -14.93
N PHE A 436 -24.43 12.69 -14.95
CA PHE A 436 -23.13 13.37 -14.97
C PHE A 436 -22.76 13.73 -16.40
N ASN A 437 -22.64 15.01 -16.69
CA ASN A 437 -22.20 15.49 -18.00
C ASN A 437 -20.68 15.42 -18.16
N GLN A 438 -20.15 15.68 -19.36
CA GLN A 438 -18.73 15.59 -19.69
C GLN A 438 -17.84 16.61 -18.93
N GLN A 439 -18.37 17.69 -18.41
CA GLN A 439 -17.62 18.62 -17.56
C GLN A 439 -17.49 18.09 -16.13
N MET A 440 -18.49 17.35 -15.66
CA MET A 440 -18.54 16.75 -14.32
C MET A 440 -17.75 15.45 -14.24
N LEU A 441 -17.87 14.60 -15.25
CA LEU A 441 -17.20 13.32 -15.37
C LEU A 441 -16.77 13.09 -16.82
N PRO A 442 -15.56 13.52 -17.19
CA PRO A 442 -15.04 13.40 -18.55
C PRO A 442 -14.94 11.96 -19.03
N TYR A 443 -15.10 11.76 -20.33
CA TYR A 443 -14.95 10.44 -20.94
C TYR A 443 -13.57 9.85 -20.67
N GLU A 444 -12.53 10.68 -20.70
CA GLU A 444 -11.14 10.27 -20.42
C GLU A 444 -11.00 9.69 -19.01
N THR A 445 -11.67 10.29 -18.01
CA THR A 445 -11.70 9.77 -16.64
C THR A 445 -12.39 8.41 -16.57
N ILE A 446 -13.54 8.28 -17.25
CA ILE A 446 -14.28 7.01 -17.31
C ILE A 446 -13.42 5.94 -17.99
N ASN A 447 -12.80 6.27 -19.12
CA ASN A 447 -11.94 5.35 -19.85
C ASN A 447 -10.73 4.93 -19.00
N ALA A 448 -10.09 5.89 -18.32
CA ALA A 448 -8.92 5.63 -17.50
C ALA A 448 -9.21 4.64 -16.34
N TYR A 449 -10.34 4.75 -15.64
CA TYR A 449 -10.64 3.79 -14.59
C TYR A 449 -11.13 2.43 -15.12
N LYS A 450 -11.75 2.38 -16.30
CA LYS A 450 -12.17 1.13 -16.95
C LYS A 450 -10.98 0.31 -17.46
N THR A 451 -9.97 0.99 -18.00
CA THR A 451 -8.78 0.35 -18.57
C THR A 451 -7.69 0.09 -17.53
N ALA A 452 -7.88 0.52 -16.28
CA ALA A 452 -6.96 0.21 -15.19
C ALA A 452 -6.78 -1.30 -15.05
N HIS A 453 -5.54 -1.74 -14.88
CA HIS A 453 -5.24 -3.15 -14.68
C HIS A 453 -5.22 -3.49 -13.18
N TRP A 454 -5.92 -4.54 -12.82
CA TRP A 454 -5.95 -5.08 -11.46
C TRP A 454 -5.23 -6.41 -11.40
N GLU A 455 -4.14 -6.44 -10.65
CA GLU A 455 -3.36 -7.64 -10.39
C GLU A 455 -4.20 -8.67 -9.61
N THR A 456 -4.06 -9.92 -9.98
CA THR A 456 -4.58 -11.04 -9.20
C THR A 456 -3.53 -11.52 -8.19
N SER A 457 -3.94 -12.05 -7.05
CA SER A 457 -3.01 -12.73 -6.14
C SER A 457 -3.68 -13.82 -5.33
N CYS A 458 -2.86 -14.79 -4.91
CA CYS A 458 -3.26 -15.86 -4.02
C CYS A 458 -2.24 -15.99 -2.88
N LYS A 459 -2.75 -16.11 -1.65
CA LYS A 459 -1.96 -16.39 -0.45
C LYS A 459 -2.46 -17.63 0.24
N VAL A 460 -1.51 -18.43 0.71
CA VAL A 460 -1.77 -19.66 1.49
C VAL A 460 -1.01 -19.58 2.79
N TYR A 461 -1.71 -19.37 3.90
CA TYR A 461 -1.15 -19.28 5.24
C TYR A 461 -1.46 -20.51 6.08
N ALA A 462 -0.56 -20.86 6.98
CA ALA A 462 -0.79 -21.87 8.01
C ALA A 462 -0.09 -21.48 9.32
N PRO A 463 -0.58 -21.99 10.49
CA PRO A 463 0.15 -21.92 11.74
C PRO A 463 1.41 -22.77 11.66
N LEU A 464 2.51 -22.24 12.22
CA LEU A 464 3.82 -22.86 12.25
C LEU A 464 4.25 -23.11 13.69
N SER A 465 4.70 -24.30 14.00
CA SER A 465 5.23 -24.64 15.33
C SER A 465 6.39 -23.70 15.71
N LYS A 466 6.37 -23.14 16.90
CA LYS A 466 7.45 -22.28 17.43
C LYS A 466 8.82 -22.96 17.42
N SER A 467 8.86 -24.28 17.49
CA SER A 467 10.11 -25.04 17.41
C SER A 467 10.84 -24.89 16.08
N PHE A 468 10.13 -24.47 15.02
CA PHE A 468 10.74 -24.22 13.72
C PHE A 468 11.73 -23.04 13.74
N LEU A 469 11.29 -21.88 14.19
CA LEU A 469 12.14 -20.67 14.24
C LEU A 469 13.12 -20.67 15.42
N SER A 470 12.83 -21.41 16.49
CA SER A 470 13.63 -21.43 17.72
C SER A 470 14.49 -22.69 17.87
N GLY A 471 14.28 -23.69 17.03
CA GLY A 471 14.93 -24.99 17.11
C GLY A 471 16.13 -25.15 16.17
N PRO A 472 16.64 -26.36 16.05
CA PRO A 472 17.83 -26.68 15.25
C PRO A 472 17.52 -26.90 13.75
N SER A 473 16.34 -26.55 13.24
CA SER A 473 15.97 -26.78 11.85
C SER A 473 16.99 -26.16 10.87
N LYS A 474 17.31 -26.89 9.81
CA LYS A 474 18.17 -26.43 8.72
C LYS A 474 17.40 -25.68 7.63
N ILE A 475 16.08 -25.70 7.69
CA ILE A 475 15.22 -25.06 6.69
C ILE A 475 15.35 -23.54 6.82
N PRO A 476 15.61 -22.80 5.72
CA PRO A 476 15.69 -21.36 5.75
C PRO A 476 14.38 -20.69 6.19
N GLN A 477 14.49 -19.53 6.82
CA GLN A 477 13.32 -18.74 7.26
C GLN A 477 12.46 -18.27 6.09
N ALA A 478 13.09 -17.87 4.98
CA ALA A 478 12.41 -17.56 3.73
C ALA A 478 12.95 -18.46 2.61
N ILE A 479 12.09 -18.81 1.66
CA ILE A 479 12.47 -19.60 0.48
C ILE A 479 11.92 -18.91 -0.75
N VAL A 480 12.75 -18.81 -1.78
CA VAL A 480 12.41 -18.32 -3.11
C VAL A 480 12.64 -19.43 -4.10
N THR A 481 11.66 -19.70 -4.95
CA THR A 481 11.72 -20.79 -5.92
C THR A 481 10.98 -20.44 -7.21
N ASP A 482 11.41 -21.03 -8.32
CA ASP A 482 10.70 -21.00 -9.62
C ASP A 482 9.56 -22.04 -9.72
N SER A 483 9.28 -22.78 -8.64
CA SER A 483 8.11 -23.64 -8.53
C SER A 483 6.82 -22.82 -8.36
N PHE A 484 5.67 -23.44 -8.58
CA PHE A 484 4.35 -22.78 -8.52
C PHE A 484 4.00 -22.16 -7.15
N ILE A 485 4.74 -22.48 -6.08
CA ILE A 485 4.54 -21.88 -4.75
C ILE A 485 5.23 -20.53 -4.60
N HIS A 486 6.21 -20.23 -5.43
CA HIS A 486 7.04 -19.01 -5.46
C HIS A 486 7.69 -18.67 -4.11
N ASP A 487 7.14 -17.69 -3.41
CA ASP A 487 7.76 -17.16 -2.20
C ASP A 487 7.14 -17.77 -0.94
N VAL A 488 8.00 -18.23 -0.04
CA VAL A 488 7.63 -18.78 1.27
C VAL A 488 8.26 -17.92 2.35
N TYR A 489 7.46 -17.49 3.33
CA TYR A 489 7.93 -16.66 4.44
C TYR A 489 7.50 -17.27 5.77
N SER A 490 8.46 -17.42 6.71
CA SER A 490 8.16 -17.83 8.08
C SER A 490 8.52 -16.71 9.03
N TYR A 491 7.60 -16.30 9.90
CA TYR A 491 7.83 -15.22 10.84
C TYR A 491 6.98 -15.33 12.11
N ARG A 492 7.42 -14.62 13.13
CA ARG A 492 6.75 -14.52 14.42
C ARG A 492 6.13 -13.15 14.58
N TYR A 493 4.87 -13.08 14.98
CA TYR A 493 4.25 -11.84 15.40
C TYR A 493 4.75 -11.42 16.78
N ASN A 494 4.54 -12.27 17.78
CA ASN A 494 5.09 -12.11 19.14
C ASN A 494 5.10 -13.44 19.88
N ASP A 495 5.69 -13.45 21.08
CA ASP A 495 5.85 -14.67 21.88
C ASP A 495 4.56 -15.14 22.57
N ASN A 496 3.52 -14.31 22.62
CA ASN A 496 2.27 -14.65 23.30
C ASN A 496 1.37 -15.59 22.49
N TYR A 497 1.49 -15.59 21.16
CA TYR A 497 0.75 -16.53 20.33
C TYR A 497 1.27 -17.96 20.47
N GLN A 498 0.38 -18.94 20.36
CA GLN A 498 0.72 -20.35 20.47
C GLN A 498 1.62 -20.83 19.32
N TYR A 499 1.44 -20.28 18.15
CA TYR A 499 2.15 -20.62 16.91
C TYR A 499 2.81 -19.38 16.31
N ASP A 500 3.86 -19.61 15.55
CA ASP A 500 4.35 -18.68 14.53
C ASP A 500 3.48 -18.82 13.26
N CYS A 501 3.75 -18.08 12.20
CA CYS A 501 3.04 -18.25 10.94
C CYS A 501 3.99 -18.56 9.78
N ILE A 502 3.48 -19.30 8.81
CA ILE A 502 4.11 -19.51 7.52
C ILE A 502 3.16 -19.12 6.39
N LEU A 503 3.64 -18.29 5.49
CA LEU A 503 3.06 -18.09 4.18
C LEU A 503 3.65 -19.14 3.24
N LEU A 504 2.87 -20.17 2.92
CA LEU A 504 3.30 -21.32 2.13
C LEU A 504 3.40 -21.02 0.64
N SER A 505 2.66 -20.04 0.18
CA SER A 505 2.68 -19.59 -1.21
C SER A 505 2.18 -18.15 -1.30
N TYR A 506 2.89 -17.34 -2.06
CA TYR A 506 2.49 -16.00 -2.42
C TYR A 506 2.69 -15.79 -3.92
N THR A 507 1.60 -15.79 -4.64
CA THR A 507 1.59 -15.73 -6.11
C THR A 507 0.77 -14.56 -6.61
N TRP A 508 1.11 -14.13 -7.83
CA TRP A 508 0.51 -12.99 -8.52
C TRP A 508 0.17 -13.37 -9.96
N GLU A 509 -0.76 -12.63 -10.59
CA GLU A 509 -1.17 -12.72 -11.98
C GLU A 509 -1.47 -14.15 -12.45
N ASP A 510 -0.85 -14.58 -13.54
CA ASP A 510 -1.05 -15.92 -14.11
C ASP A 510 -0.75 -17.03 -13.11
N ASP A 511 0.25 -16.84 -12.25
CA ASP A 511 0.62 -17.83 -11.23
C ASP A 511 -0.44 -17.93 -10.13
N ALA A 512 -1.07 -16.83 -9.75
CA ALA A 512 -2.23 -16.85 -8.86
C ALA A 512 -3.45 -17.47 -9.55
N THR A 513 -3.67 -17.15 -10.83
CA THR A 513 -4.80 -17.66 -11.61
C THR A 513 -4.75 -19.18 -11.77
N LYS A 514 -3.56 -19.76 -11.96
CA LYS A 514 -3.36 -21.22 -11.99
C LYS A 514 -3.85 -21.91 -10.71
N LEU A 515 -3.75 -21.23 -9.56
CA LEU A 515 -4.15 -21.77 -8.26
C LEU A 515 -5.65 -21.64 -7.97
N ALA A 516 -6.39 -20.87 -8.75
CA ALA A 516 -7.83 -20.67 -8.57
C ALA A 516 -8.66 -21.96 -8.78
N LEU A 517 -8.10 -22.93 -9.51
CA LEU A 517 -8.74 -24.20 -9.83
C LEU A 517 -8.94 -25.11 -8.61
N PHE A 518 -8.02 -25.05 -7.63
CA PHE A 518 -8.01 -25.98 -6.51
C PHE A 518 -8.93 -25.53 -5.38
N THR A 519 -9.53 -26.48 -4.68
CA THR A 519 -10.14 -26.17 -3.37
C THR A 519 -9.05 -25.75 -2.37
N ASP A 520 -9.43 -25.09 -1.29
CA ASP A 520 -8.46 -24.63 -0.28
C ASP A 520 -7.65 -25.79 0.29
N ARG A 521 -8.32 -26.89 0.61
CA ARG A 521 -7.66 -28.10 1.15
C ARG A 521 -6.67 -28.72 0.16
N GLU A 522 -7.04 -28.83 -1.11
CA GLU A 522 -6.15 -29.32 -2.16
C GLU A 522 -4.94 -28.43 -2.34
N LEU A 523 -5.16 -27.10 -2.37
CA LEU A 523 -4.07 -26.14 -2.55
C LEU A 523 -3.09 -26.19 -1.39
N VAL A 524 -3.57 -26.20 -0.15
CA VAL A 524 -2.73 -26.34 1.05
C VAL A 524 -1.90 -27.63 1.00
N SER A 525 -2.53 -28.78 0.67
CA SER A 525 -1.81 -30.07 0.53
C SER A 525 -0.71 -29.96 -0.52
N LYS A 526 -1.03 -29.43 -1.70
CA LYS A 526 -0.07 -29.27 -2.80
C LYS A 526 1.11 -28.35 -2.42
N CYS A 527 0.86 -27.25 -1.73
CA CYS A 527 1.93 -26.34 -1.29
C CYS A 527 2.87 -27.04 -0.30
N VAL A 528 2.34 -27.77 0.67
CA VAL A 528 3.14 -28.49 1.66
C VAL A 528 3.92 -29.64 1.02
N GLU A 529 3.28 -30.43 0.16
CA GLU A 529 3.93 -31.51 -0.58
C GLU A 529 5.07 -31.01 -1.47
N GLU A 530 4.84 -29.91 -2.16
CA GLU A 530 5.85 -29.29 -3.03
C GLU A 530 7.04 -28.74 -2.22
N LEU A 531 6.75 -28.08 -1.11
CA LEU A 531 7.80 -27.56 -0.24
C LEU A 531 8.61 -28.69 0.39
N ASP A 532 7.96 -29.76 0.86
CA ASP A 532 8.66 -30.97 1.32
C ASP A 532 9.53 -31.59 0.21
N ARG A 533 9.03 -31.64 -1.03
CA ARG A 533 9.78 -32.16 -2.18
C ARG A 533 11.04 -31.31 -2.44
N ILE A 534 10.93 -30.00 -2.45
CA ILE A 534 12.04 -29.06 -2.62
C ILE A 534 13.11 -29.28 -1.53
N LEU A 535 12.69 -29.35 -0.28
CA LEU A 535 13.56 -29.50 0.87
C LEU A 535 14.25 -30.87 0.91
N MET A 536 13.53 -31.92 0.57
CA MET A 536 14.10 -33.30 0.50
C MET A 536 15.01 -33.48 -0.71
N ASN A 537 14.78 -32.79 -1.83
CA ASN A 537 15.69 -32.82 -2.98
C ASN A 537 16.98 -32.03 -2.73
N SER A 538 16.99 -31.16 -1.73
CA SER A 538 18.15 -30.36 -1.37
C SER A 538 19.09 -31.13 -0.44
N ALA A 539 20.23 -31.60 -0.94
CA ALA A 539 21.17 -32.45 -0.22
C ALA A 539 21.70 -31.86 1.10
N ASN A 540 21.72 -30.53 1.19
CA ASN A 540 22.16 -29.81 2.39
C ASN A 540 21.06 -29.60 3.43
N ILE A 541 19.79 -29.83 3.08
CA ILE A 541 18.64 -29.70 3.97
C ILE A 541 18.17 -31.06 4.46
N GLN A 542 17.59 -31.88 3.59
CA GLN A 542 17.08 -33.24 3.88
C GLN A 542 16.16 -33.29 5.10
N GLU A 543 15.30 -32.29 5.25
CA GLU A 543 14.35 -32.12 6.34
C GLU A 543 13.00 -31.70 5.76
N LYS A 544 11.90 -32.27 6.26
CA LYS A 544 10.55 -31.91 5.86
C LYS A 544 10.00 -30.76 6.71
N ILE A 545 9.22 -29.87 6.12
CA ILE A 545 8.52 -28.82 6.86
C ILE A 545 7.14 -29.26 7.34
N SER A 546 6.54 -30.26 6.69
CA SER A 546 5.18 -30.71 7.04
C SER A 546 4.97 -31.05 8.52
N PRO A 547 5.96 -31.59 9.30
CA PRO A 547 5.76 -31.82 10.73
C PRO A 547 5.60 -30.54 11.58
N TYR A 548 5.98 -29.40 11.05
CA TYR A 548 5.87 -28.11 11.76
C TYR A 548 4.59 -27.34 11.45
N ILE A 549 3.79 -27.77 10.46
CA ILE A 549 2.65 -27.02 9.92
C ILE A 549 1.33 -27.66 10.38
N LEU A 550 0.39 -26.82 10.86
CA LEU A 550 -0.98 -27.23 11.14
C LEU A 550 -1.86 -26.97 9.90
N THR A 551 -1.91 -27.93 9.00
CA THR A 551 -2.60 -27.79 7.70
C THR A 551 -4.12 -27.65 7.81
N GLU A 552 -4.74 -28.22 8.85
CA GLU A 552 -6.19 -28.12 9.12
C GLU A 552 -6.65 -26.71 9.52
N GLN A 553 -5.71 -25.86 9.94
CA GLN A 553 -5.96 -24.47 10.31
C GLN A 553 -5.41 -23.49 9.26
N ALA A 554 -4.97 -24.01 8.12
CA ALA A 554 -4.50 -23.18 7.01
C ALA A 554 -5.66 -22.40 6.36
N MET A 555 -5.33 -21.24 5.82
CA MET A 555 -6.28 -20.37 5.14
C MET A 555 -5.76 -19.97 3.77
N VAL A 556 -6.68 -19.81 2.83
CA VAL A 556 -6.40 -19.40 1.45
C VAL A 556 -7.19 -18.14 1.13
N GLN A 557 -6.54 -17.11 0.61
CA GLN A 557 -7.18 -15.92 0.06
C GLN A 557 -6.86 -15.78 -1.42
N ARG A 558 -7.89 -15.72 -2.24
CA ARG A 558 -7.81 -15.46 -3.70
C ARG A 558 -8.48 -14.12 -3.98
N TRP A 559 -7.67 -13.10 -4.21
CA TRP A 559 -8.20 -11.74 -4.40
C TRP A 559 -8.95 -11.57 -5.71
N MET A 560 -8.69 -12.39 -6.74
CA MET A 560 -9.42 -12.37 -7.99
C MET A 560 -10.88 -12.82 -7.86
N THR A 561 -11.20 -13.59 -6.82
CA THR A 561 -12.57 -14.10 -6.56
C THR A 561 -13.26 -13.37 -5.41
N ASP A 562 -12.58 -12.42 -4.76
CA ASP A 562 -13.19 -11.58 -3.72
C ASP A 562 -14.15 -10.59 -4.37
N ARG A 563 -15.45 -10.74 -4.06
CA ARG A 563 -16.53 -9.92 -4.66
C ARG A 563 -16.45 -8.43 -4.32
N ASN A 564 -15.70 -8.06 -3.26
CA ASN A 564 -15.57 -6.69 -2.80
C ASN A 564 -14.27 -6.04 -3.29
N ALA A 565 -13.41 -6.77 -4.00
CA ALA A 565 -12.13 -6.27 -4.49
C ALA A 565 -11.89 -6.52 -5.98
N LEU A 566 -12.20 -7.71 -6.50
CA LEU A 566 -11.93 -8.17 -7.88
C LEU A 566 -10.45 -8.07 -8.28
N GLY A 567 -9.55 -8.10 -7.32
CA GLY A 567 -8.10 -7.98 -7.50
C GLY A 567 -7.41 -7.49 -6.23
N CYS A 568 -6.09 -7.58 -6.19
CA CYS A 568 -5.31 -7.24 -5.00
C CYS A 568 -4.68 -5.84 -5.07
N ALA A 569 -4.21 -5.42 -6.23
CA ALA A 569 -3.57 -4.12 -6.43
C ALA A 569 -3.86 -3.59 -7.84
N LYS A 570 -3.99 -2.27 -7.97
CA LYS A 570 -4.12 -1.63 -9.28
C LYS A 570 -2.74 -1.26 -9.78
N LEU A 571 -2.40 -1.72 -10.98
CA LEU A 571 -1.20 -1.30 -11.70
C LEU A 571 -1.59 -0.67 -13.04
N TYR A 572 -0.66 -0.06 -13.73
CA TYR A 572 -0.91 0.48 -15.06
C TYR A 572 -0.06 -0.23 -16.11
N ARG A 573 -0.66 -0.49 -17.26
CA ARG A 573 0.01 -1.12 -18.40
C ARG A 573 0.87 -0.11 -19.16
N PRO A 574 1.80 -0.54 -20.02
CA PRO A 574 2.51 0.35 -20.92
C PRO A 574 1.55 1.28 -21.68
N GLY A 575 1.89 2.56 -21.75
CA GLY A 575 1.08 3.59 -22.42
C GLY A 575 -0.10 4.15 -21.62
N THR A 576 -0.31 3.71 -20.36
CA THR A 576 -1.45 4.18 -19.54
C THR A 576 -1.04 4.96 -18.27
N TYR A 577 0.22 5.35 -18.16
CA TYR A 577 0.70 6.15 -17.02
C TYR A 577 -0.06 7.49 -16.90
N TYR A 578 -0.28 8.17 -18.02
CA TYR A 578 -1.00 9.44 -18.02
C TYR A 578 -2.50 9.29 -17.72
N ASP A 579 -3.08 8.12 -17.94
CA ASP A 579 -4.44 7.80 -17.47
C ASP A 579 -4.49 7.80 -15.94
N ALA A 580 -3.51 7.19 -15.28
CA ALA A 580 -3.40 7.25 -13.82
C ALA A 580 -3.19 8.69 -13.30
N VAL A 581 -2.36 9.48 -13.98
CA VAL A 581 -2.19 10.92 -13.67
C VAL A 581 -3.50 11.69 -13.84
N SER A 582 -4.26 11.41 -14.91
CA SER A 582 -5.57 12.03 -15.14
C SER A 582 -6.56 11.72 -14.01
N LEU A 583 -6.59 10.48 -13.54
CA LEU A 583 -7.42 10.09 -12.40
C LEU A 583 -7.07 10.84 -11.12
N MET A 584 -5.78 11.03 -10.83
CA MET A 584 -5.33 11.80 -9.66
C MET A 584 -5.72 13.29 -9.74
N LYS A 585 -5.84 13.83 -10.94
CA LYS A 585 -6.22 15.24 -11.15
C LYS A 585 -7.72 15.49 -11.06
N TYR A 586 -8.53 14.45 -11.11
CA TYR A 586 -9.98 14.55 -11.20
C TYR A 586 -10.58 15.43 -10.10
N ASN A 587 -10.18 15.23 -8.85
CA ASN A 587 -10.74 15.98 -7.72
C ASN A 587 -10.51 17.48 -7.88
N ARG A 588 -9.31 17.89 -8.28
CA ARG A 588 -8.99 19.29 -8.52
C ARG A 588 -9.78 19.89 -9.69
N ASP A 589 -9.85 19.14 -10.79
CA ASP A 589 -10.32 19.68 -12.07
C ASP A 589 -11.84 19.59 -12.22
N HIS A 590 -12.52 18.62 -11.60
CA HIS A 590 -13.92 18.32 -11.87
C HIS A 590 -14.85 18.19 -10.65
N SER A 591 -14.31 17.90 -9.44
CA SER A 591 -15.15 17.63 -8.27
C SER A 591 -16.00 18.81 -7.83
N HIS A 592 -15.53 20.04 -8.06
CA HIS A 592 -16.29 21.25 -7.73
C HIS A 592 -17.60 21.36 -8.52
N LEU A 593 -17.67 20.82 -9.73
CA LEU A 593 -18.88 20.75 -10.57
C LEU A 593 -19.72 19.53 -10.27
N SER A 594 -19.08 18.38 -10.15
CA SER A 594 -19.77 17.11 -9.99
C SER A 594 -20.30 16.87 -8.57
N GLY A 595 -19.58 17.31 -7.54
CA GLY A 595 -19.78 16.90 -6.16
C GLY A 595 -19.24 15.48 -5.86
N LEU A 596 -18.72 14.80 -6.89
CA LEU A 596 -18.11 13.47 -6.78
C LEU A 596 -16.60 13.61 -6.59
N TYR A 597 -16.04 12.85 -5.66
CA TYR A 597 -14.61 12.78 -5.39
C TYR A 597 -14.14 11.35 -5.57
N LEU A 598 -13.06 11.16 -6.31
CA LEU A 598 -12.45 9.87 -6.57
C LEU A 598 -11.22 9.74 -5.67
N SER A 599 -11.14 8.70 -4.87
CA SER A 599 -10.09 8.56 -3.85
C SER A 599 -9.64 7.12 -3.68
N GLY A 600 -8.37 6.93 -3.33
CA GLY A 600 -7.77 5.64 -3.05
C GLY A 600 -6.87 5.13 -4.16
N GLU A 601 -6.45 3.87 -4.03
CA GLU A 601 -5.49 3.25 -4.94
C GLU A 601 -5.92 3.27 -6.41
N SER A 602 -7.21 3.09 -6.68
CA SER A 602 -7.76 3.13 -8.05
C SER A 602 -7.39 4.40 -8.81
N PHE A 603 -7.22 5.49 -8.09
CA PHE A 603 -7.07 6.85 -8.62
C PHE A 603 -5.68 7.42 -8.34
N SER A 604 -4.69 6.57 -8.09
CA SER A 604 -3.31 6.96 -7.82
C SER A 604 -2.34 6.42 -8.88
N VAL A 605 -1.25 7.13 -9.14
CA VAL A 605 -0.12 6.61 -9.91
C VAL A 605 0.76 5.67 -9.08
N ASP A 606 0.75 5.82 -7.75
CA ASP A 606 1.38 4.88 -6.84
C ASP A 606 0.34 3.83 -6.46
N ALA A 607 0.65 2.57 -6.63
CA ALA A 607 -0.29 1.47 -6.43
C ALA A 607 0.34 0.36 -5.58
N GLY A 608 -0.47 -0.56 -5.09
CA GLY A 608 -0.03 -1.69 -4.30
C GLY A 608 0.35 -1.38 -2.85
N TRP A 609 0.15 -0.14 -2.38
CA TRP A 609 0.56 0.32 -1.06
C TRP A 609 -0.54 1.07 -0.31
N THR A 610 -0.45 1.10 1.03
CA THR A 610 -1.37 1.85 1.89
C THR A 610 -1.19 3.37 1.78
N GLU A 611 0.03 3.85 1.68
CA GLU A 611 0.33 5.29 1.64
C GLU A 611 -0.42 6.06 0.56
N PRO A 612 -0.51 5.62 -0.71
CA PRO A 612 -1.33 6.29 -1.73
C PRO A 612 -2.82 6.33 -1.39
N CYS A 613 -3.33 5.33 -0.66
CA CYS A 613 -4.71 5.34 -0.18
C CYS A 613 -4.96 6.45 0.83
N LEU A 614 -4.03 6.63 1.78
CA LEU A 614 -4.07 7.71 2.76
C LEU A 614 -3.95 9.09 2.11
N ARG A 615 -3.03 9.24 1.14
CA ARG A 615 -2.87 10.49 0.37
C ARG A 615 -4.11 10.83 -0.44
N GLY A 616 -4.71 9.84 -1.10
CA GLY A 616 -5.95 10.03 -1.84
C GLY A 616 -7.12 10.45 -0.95
N ALA A 617 -7.20 9.93 0.28
CA ALA A 617 -8.18 10.38 1.26
C ALA A 617 -8.00 11.85 1.63
N VAL A 618 -6.76 12.25 1.95
CA VAL A 618 -6.42 13.64 2.28
C VAL A 618 -6.69 14.58 1.09
N ASP A 619 -6.41 14.13 -0.15
CA ASP A 619 -6.74 14.87 -1.37
C ASP A 619 -8.24 15.18 -1.47
N ALA A 620 -9.09 14.18 -1.29
CA ALA A 620 -10.54 14.38 -1.31
C ALA A 620 -11.00 15.36 -0.22
N VAL A 621 -10.46 15.25 1.00
CA VAL A 621 -10.75 16.17 2.11
C VAL A 621 -10.33 17.59 1.77
N ILE A 622 -9.13 17.81 1.22
CA ILE A 622 -8.66 19.13 0.79
C ILE A 622 -9.65 19.77 -0.20
N HIS A 623 -10.11 19.01 -1.19
CA HIS A 623 -11.00 19.53 -2.21
C HIS A 623 -12.43 19.76 -1.71
N ILE A 624 -12.93 18.98 -0.74
CA ILE A 624 -14.19 19.26 -0.05
C ILE A 624 -14.06 20.53 0.79
N CYS A 625 -13.01 20.66 1.58
CA CYS A 625 -12.72 21.87 2.35
C CYS A 625 -12.65 23.12 1.46
N ASN A 626 -12.00 23.03 0.30
CA ASN A 626 -11.95 24.12 -0.66
C ASN A 626 -13.34 24.47 -1.24
N LYS A 627 -14.15 23.48 -1.60
CA LYS A 627 -15.52 23.66 -2.11
C LYS A 627 -16.42 24.35 -1.08
N THR A 628 -16.32 23.95 0.18
CA THR A 628 -17.11 24.50 1.29
C THR A 628 -16.51 25.77 1.89
N GLN A 629 -15.41 26.28 1.33
CA GLN A 629 -14.70 27.47 1.82
C GLN A 629 -14.22 27.33 3.28
N ALA A 630 -13.92 26.10 3.71
CA ALA A 630 -13.34 25.84 5.02
C ALA A 630 -11.98 26.58 5.18
N VAL A 631 -11.66 26.94 6.42
CA VAL A 631 -10.42 27.67 6.74
C VAL A 631 -9.29 26.67 6.94
N PHE A 632 -8.36 26.59 6.01
CA PHE A 632 -7.21 25.72 6.10
C PHE A 632 -6.27 26.09 7.26
N ASN A 633 -5.80 25.06 7.97
CA ASN A 633 -4.89 25.21 9.11
C ASN A 633 -3.43 25.41 8.65
N GLY A 634 -2.58 25.87 9.56
CA GLY A 634 -1.14 26.03 9.34
C GLY A 634 -0.76 27.02 8.24
N GLY A 635 -1.70 27.83 7.74
CA GLY A 635 -1.49 28.76 6.63
C GLY A 635 -1.31 28.07 5.28
N PHE A 636 -1.87 26.87 5.11
CA PHE A 636 -1.96 26.18 3.84
C PHE A 636 -2.95 26.89 2.92
N CYS A 637 -2.68 26.91 1.63
CA CYS A 637 -3.63 27.33 0.60
C CYS A 637 -3.54 26.36 -0.60
N LEU A 638 -4.61 26.25 -1.36
CA LEU A 638 -4.68 25.29 -2.49
C LEU A 638 -3.62 25.54 -3.56
N SER A 639 -3.08 26.76 -3.68
CA SER A 639 -1.95 27.06 -4.57
C SER A 639 -0.63 26.40 -4.14
N ASP A 640 -0.52 25.95 -2.89
CA ASP A 640 0.64 25.21 -2.39
C ASP A 640 0.55 23.71 -2.71
N TYR A 641 -0.64 23.25 -3.11
CA TYR A 641 -0.90 21.85 -3.38
C TYR A 641 -0.32 21.42 -4.73
N PRO A 642 0.23 20.19 -4.87
CA PRO A 642 0.94 19.79 -6.08
C PRO A 642 0.06 19.81 -7.33
N HIS A 643 0.66 20.20 -8.43
CA HIS A 643 0.07 20.12 -9.76
C HIS A 643 0.70 18.96 -10.52
N TYR A 644 -0.12 17.98 -10.88
CA TYR A 644 0.31 16.88 -11.72
C TYR A 644 0.49 17.37 -13.17
N ARG A 645 1.59 16.93 -13.81
CA ARG A 645 1.85 17.27 -15.20
C ARG A 645 0.94 16.45 -16.11
N THR A 646 0.33 17.09 -17.07
CA THR A 646 -0.35 16.43 -18.19
C THR A 646 0.66 16.06 -19.26
N ARG A 647 0.28 15.16 -20.15
CA ARG A 647 0.97 14.93 -21.42
C ARG A 647 0.99 16.27 -22.17
N GLY A 648 2.19 16.76 -22.51
CA GLY A 648 2.39 18.02 -23.23
C GLY A 648 1.89 17.93 -24.67
#